data_0a66141f9cb40bca84f85e99f2de4a31
#
_entry.id   0a66141f9cb40bca84f85e99f2de4a31
#
_cell.length_a   1.000
_cell.length_b   1.000
_cell.length_c   1.000
_cell.angle_alpha   90.00
_cell.angle_beta   90.00
_cell.angle_gamma   90.00
#
_symmetry.space_group_name_H-M   'P 1'
#
loop_
_entity.id
_entity.type
_entity.pdbx_description
1 polymer ?
#
loop_
_entity_poly.entity_id
_entity_poly.type
_entity_poly.pdbx_seq_one_letter_code
_entity_poly.pdbx_strand_id
1 'polypeptide(L)'
;MKNYKKALGVIAVIAAMPLMAQTTIKVTTFDDEDNENMNACSLREAITAAEMRKSYGGCEVPAIDKNYTIQLEAGTYTLNKELTPKVALNIIGKEATDWERKGVLTNDYPAQNPLQTHINAGGKSRIFNTAVSQQSLALTNIILENGKSLEQGGAIYAGADITLKNSQILNSQAPKGGAIYLGGSNSSLTMNHSLIQGNGKSSIEGSILAMSCMFNNTYSARTLSLDSNSFIDNGATDSISTFDFCGSPTATFTNNTIAKNLASLTKGSILKFTGDADPSQNQTSNLSSSSSLALQNNTIVENSANTTFLYDKLGKKDLNFNILAFNSGAYACRYLLGAAATEKNTGLNLKFNALNLTGDSPKCDVPTELIPTGNTNIDIKNEVFSTLLEPLKDANENTGFLPIYYPKNNFSATDLIDVDTENKATCQTQDQRGLSRLVSNTYYYQNLGNIKNSCDIGSIELMKLTAGDLEGLGNISFTTLLDTFQKSYDLYDSLLKDPTTPSNFVVYYKVRLAEFKDLLDKFKNDTAHVNTKYRAIYIDLKNYGFPLPSEDVSHVLKFFNTTDYSVKAEPLGVGQKVEDLTSDTETKKNQRCEWNPTVQQILFYRVDDGVTSNTTYEFCKYTITTKTGEELSSGLIKAKFSNIAPVSGDGTISFKYLANEIIPLNLLKYANDDGDGPVSTLQTKPNKPQFWVNEKEVELPIYLPSKTSKDGIFTVVKADREGPCPGMDSKNMCYGGNIYIQAKNVFNTFNDTLTYYVYDADGTISAKAGTINLVSTATTTDDSRSGGGGIGILSIASLLGLIAYRRRYRK
;
A
#
# COMPACT_ATOMS: atom_id res chain seq x y z
N MET A 1 22.98 -13.99 -37.36
CA MET A 1 23.91 -14.73 -36.49
C MET A 1 25.27 -14.04 -36.51
N LYS A 2 25.76 -13.57 -35.43
CA LYS A 2 26.99 -12.83 -35.06
C LYS A 2 26.61 -11.46 -34.48
N ASN A 3 26.67 -11.39 -33.18
CA ASN A 3 26.99 -10.28 -32.27
C ASN A 3 26.16 -10.26 -30.99
N TYR A 4 26.20 -11.39 -30.24
CA TYR A 4 25.80 -11.39 -28.83
C TYR A 4 26.85 -12.18 -28.01
N LYS A 5 28.03 -11.63 -27.94
CA LYS A 5 29.07 -12.09 -26.99
C LYS A 5 29.98 -10.90 -26.70
N LYS A 6 29.55 -10.04 -25.77
CA LYS A 6 30.40 -9.10 -25.01
C LYS A 6 29.50 -8.30 -24.05
N ALA A 7 28.98 -8.91 -23.05
CA ALA A 7 28.43 -8.24 -21.86
C ALA A 7 28.39 -9.24 -20.67
N LEU A 8 29.52 -9.86 -20.38
CA LEU A 8 29.74 -10.53 -19.10
C LEU A 8 31.15 -10.18 -18.68
N GLY A 9 31.29 -9.29 -17.71
CA GLY A 9 32.60 -8.92 -17.19
C GLY A 9 32.62 -7.57 -16.48
N VAL A 10 31.61 -7.23 -15.70
CA VAL A 10 31.80 -6.31 -14.58
C VAL A 10 31.62 -7.14 -13.31
N ILE A 11 32.67 -7.81 -12.92
CA ILE A 11 32.86 -8.26 -11.56
C ILE A 11 33.01 -6.97 -10.74
N ALA A 12 31.94 -6.61 -10.04
CA ALA A 12 32.03 -5.65 -8.96
C ALA A 12 33.02 -6.22 -7.95
N VAL A 13 34.22 -5.72 -7.97
CA VAL A 13 35.13 -5.83 -6.84
C VAL A 13 34.46 -4.98 -5.75
N ILE A 14 33.61 -5.62 -4.95
CA ILE A 14 33.25 -5.12 -3.65
C ILE A 14 34.57 -5.12 -2.90
N ALA A 15 35.26 -3.97 -2.88
CA ALA A 15 36.30 -3.72 -1.93
C ALA A 15 35.67 -3.98 -0.56
N ALA A 16 35.96 -5.11 0.03
CA ALA A 16 35.75 -5.34 1.44
C ALA A 16 36.52 -4.23 2.15
N MET A 17 35.84 -3.11 2.42
CA MET A 17 36.32 -2.20 3.46
C MET A 17 36.45 -3.08 4.69
N PRO A 18 37.62 -3.10 5.35
CA PRO A 18 37.70 -3.80 6.61
C PRO A 18 36.62 -3.18 7.49
N LEU A 19 35.67 -4.00 7.94
CA LEU A 19 34.83 -3.65 9.06
C LEU A 19 35.82 -3.38 10.19
N MET A 20 36.13 -2.09 10.44
CA MET A 20 36.86 -1.72 11.63
C MET A 20 36.02 -2.26 12.78
N ALA A 21 36.58 -3.17 13.55
CA ALA A 21 35.90 -3.72 14.71
C ALA A 21 35.56 -2.52 15.60
N GLN A 22 34.28 -2.12 15.60
CA GLN A 22 33.81 -1.00 16.38
C GLN A 22 33.96 -1.39 17.84
N THR A 23 34.77 -0.65 18.57
CA THR A 23 35.08 -0.94 19.98
C THR A 23 33.84 -0.63 20.81
N THR A 24 33.11 -1.64 21.24
CA THR A 24 31.87 -1.49 21.99
C THR A 24 32.09 -1.70 23.47
N ILE A 25 31.71 -0.71 24.28
CA ILE A 25 31.64 -0.77 25.74
C ILE A 25 30.19 -1.14 26.10
N LYS A 26 29.99 -2.25 26.80
CA LYS A 26 28.67 -2.71 27.24
C LYS A 26 28.37 -2.21 28.63
N VAL A 27 27.24 -1.53 28.79
CA VAL A 27 26.71 -1.13 30.09
C VAL A 27 25.94 -2.29 30.70
N THR A 28 26.16 -2.62 31.93
CA THR A 28 25.63 -3.81 32.63
C THR A 28 24.80 -3.49 33.87
N THR A 29 24.73 -2.24 34.31
CA THR A 29 23.86 -1.80 35.40
C THR A 29 23.07 -0.55 35.03
N PHE A 30 21.89 -0.40 35.59
CA PHE A 30 21.01 0.77 35.41
C PHE A 30 21.27 1.89 36.42
N ASP A 31 22.09 1.60 37.46
CA ASP A 31 22.45 2.55 38.51
C ASP A 31 23.50 3.56 37.98
N ASP A 32 23.42 4.79 38.44
CA ASP A 32 24.35 5.86 38.08
C ASP A 32 25.56 5.84 39.02
N GLU A 33 26.45 4.87 38.83
CA GLU A 33 27.66 4.64 39.61
C GLU A 33 28.87 5.33 38.99
N ASP A 34 29.89 5.66 39.85
CA ASP A 34 31.14 6.33 39.44
C ASP A 34 32.33 5.70 40.18
N ASN A 35 32.78 4.52 39.75
CA ASN A 35 33.84 3.72 40.32
C ASN A 35 33.56 3.11 41.72
N GLU A 36 32.27 2.87 41.99
CA GLU A 36 31.84 2.31 43.29
C GLU A 36 31.72 0.76 43.22
N ASN A 37 31.50 0.22 42.04
CA ASN A 37 31.29 -1.21 41.82
C ASN A 37 32.11 -1.74 40.64
N MET A 38 33.18 -2.48 40.95
CA MET A 38 34.06 -3.04 39.92
C MET A 38 33.47 -4.23 39.12
N ASN A 39 32.30 -4.70 39.50
CA ASN A 39 31.66 -5.87 38.86
C ASN A 39 30.53 -5.47 37.91
N ALA A 40 30.16 -4.20 37.88
CA ALA A 40 29.09 -3.70 37.00
C ALA A 40 29.56 -2.40 36.32
N CYS A 41 29.13 -2.23 35.07
CA CYS A 41 29.46 -1.05 34.26
C CYS A 41 28.23 -0.16 34.15
N SER A 42 28.28 1.02 34.71
CA SER A 42 27.25 2.06 34.58
C SER A 42 27.45 2.85 33.29
N LEU A 43 26.41 3.61 32.88
CA LEU A 43 26.52 4.50 31.72
C LEU A 43 27.59 5.60 31.95
N ARG A 44 27.70 6.15 33.17
CA ARG A 44 28.69 7.16 33.50
C ARG A 44 30.11 6.61 33.43
N GLU A 45 30.32 5.43 33.98
CA GLU A 45 31.62 4.74 33.94
C GLU A 45 32.00 4.34 32.50
N ALA A 46 31.03 3.93 31.66
CA ALA A 46 31.31 3.65 30.26
C ALA A 46 31.76 4.90 29.48
N ILE A 47 31.18 6.07 29.77
CA ILE A 47 31.62 7.37 29.23
C ILE A 47 33.06 7.69 29.74
N THR A 48 33.32 7.56 31.04
CA THR A 48 34.64 7.79 31.63
C THR A 48 35.68 6.80 31.05
N ALA A 49 35.35 5.53 30.90
CA ALA A 49 36.22 4.52 30.29
C ALA A 49 36.59 4.88 28.83
N ALA A 50 35.60 5.35 28.04
CA ALA A 50 35.83 5.85 26.68
C ALA A 50 36.77 7.08 26.67
N GLU A 51 36.57 8.02 27.57
CA GLU A 51 37.44 9.21 27.74
C GLU A 51 38.89 8.82 28.10
N MET A 52 39.04 7.94 29.05
CA MET A 52 40.34 7.46 29.52
C MET A 52 40.99 6.46 28.56
N ARG A 53 40.24 5.90 27.62
CA ARG A 53 40.66 4.81 26.72
C ARG A 53 41.22 3.60 27.46
N LYS A 54 40.68 3.33 28.62
CA LYS A 54 41.04 2.19 29.50
C LYS A 54 39.85 1.81 30.36
N SER A 55 39.86 0.56 30.83
CA SER A 55 38.81 0.07 31.74
C SER A 55 38.71 0.98 32.99
N TYR A 56 37.46 1.24 33.39
CA TYR A 56 37.14 2.10 34.54
C TYR A 56 35.84 1.61 35.19
N GLY A 57 35.79 1.55 36.51
CA GLY A 57 34.74 0.91 37.24
C GLY A 57 34.60 -0.54 36.78
N GLY A 58 33.41 -1.01 36.61
CA GLY A 58 33.15 -2.34 36.04
C GLY A 58 33.17 -2.41 34.50
N CYS A 59 33.53 -1.32 33.79
CA CYS A 59 33.52 -1.26 32.34
C CYS A 59 34.85 -1.72 31.74
N GLU A 60 34.76 -2.65 30.77
CA GLU A 60 35.92 -3.11 30.01
C GLU A 60 36.01 -2.34 28.70
N VAL A 61 37.23 -1.93 28.34
CA VAL A 61 37.56 -1.33 27.04
C VAL A 61 38.34 -2.35 26.23
N PRO A 62 37.74 -2.95 25.19
CA PRO A 62 38.32 -4.10 24.48
C PRO A 62 39.58 -3.75 23.67
N ALA A 63 39.71 -2.54 23.18
CA ALA A 63 40.85 -2.06 22.41
C ALA A 63 40.98 -0.54 22.48
N ILE A 64 42.16 0.01 22.26
CA ILE A 64 42.36 1.45 22.18
C ILE A 64 41.89 1.92 20.78
N ASP A 65 40.81 2.66 20.74
CA ASP A 65 40.26 3.28 19.52
C ASP A 65 39.99 4.78 19.75
N LYS A 66 39.72 5.50 18.65
CA LYS A 66 39.35 6.92 18.72
C LYS A 66 37.85 7.12 18.92
N ASN A 67 37.04 6.14 18.51
CA ASN A 67 35.58 6.22 18.53
C ASN A 67 35.00 5.00 19.25
N TYR A 68 34.35 5.23 20.37
CA TYR A 68 33.67 4.17 21.12
C TYR A 68 32.17 4.20 20.89
N THR A 69 31.61 3.01 20.79
CA THR A 69 30.16 2.80 20.88
C THR A 69 29.84 2.29 22.28
N ILE A 70 28.90 2.94 22.94
CA ILE A 70 28.36 2.50 24.23
C ILE A 70 27.03 1.80 23.93
N GLN A 71 26.94 0.52 24.27
CA GLN A 71 25.76 -0.29 24.09
C GLN A 71 24.96 -0.39 25.38
N LEU A 72 23.68 -0.01 25.31
CA LEU A 72 22.74 -0.06 26.43
C LEU A 72 21.76 -1.23 26.24
N GLU A 73 21.33 -1.82 27.34
CA GLU A 73 20.25 -2.81 27.37
C GLU A 73 18.88 -2.14 27.58
N ALA A 74 17.82 -2.93 27.41
CA ALA A 74 16.45 -2.48 27.71
C ALA A 74 16.29 -2.24 29.22
N GLY A 75 15.76 -1.09 29.59
CA GLY A 75 15.55 -0.69 30.97
C GLY A 75 15.73 0.82 31.18
N THR A 76 15.68 1.27 32.43
CA THR A 76 15.75 2.69 32.79
C THR A 76 17.04 3.00 33.54
N TYR A 77 17.89 3.79 32.89
CA TYR A 77 19.12 4.35 33.45
C TYR A 77 18.79 5.67 34.18
N THR A 78 18.71 5.64 35.48
CA THR A 78 18.36 6.81 36.30
C THR A 78 19.61 7.62 36.65
N LEU A 79 19.63 8.88 36.26
CA LEU A 79 20.79 9.77 36.49
C LEU A 79 20.67 10.56 37.78
N ASN A 80 21.77 10.67 38.53
CA ASN A 80 21.92 11.53 39.71
C ASN A 80 22.40 12.94 39.34
N LYS A 81 23.17 13.07 38.27
CA LYS A 81 23.71 14.31 37.70
C LYS A 81 23.86 14.23 36.21
N GLU A 82 24.00 15.35 35.51
CA GLU A 82 24.23 15.38 34.08
C GLU A 82 25.46 14.57 33.64
N LEU A 83 25.41 14.06 32.39
CA LEU A 83 26.52 13.42 31.72
C LEU A 83 27.27 14.45 30.89
N THR A 84 28.59 14.55 31.07
CA THR A 84 29.47 15.58 30.44
C THR A 84 30.57 14.93 29.62
N PRO A 85 30.26 14.30 28.48
CA PRO A 85 31.25 13.61 27.67
C PRO A 85 32.37 14.53 27.17
N LYS A 86 33.61 14.07 27.28
CA LYS A 86 34.81 14.78 26.81
C LYS A 86 35.40 14.19 25.53
N VAL A 87 34.74 13.20 24.95
CA VAL A 87 35.07 12.58 23.67
C VAL A 87 33.79 12.42 22.84
N ALA A 88 33.95 12.31 21.56
CA ALA A 88 32.82 11.98 20.67
C ALA A 88 32.29 10.57 21.00
N LEU A 89 30.98 10.44 21.13
CA LEU A 89 30.32 9.20 21.54
C LEU A 89 29.19 8.80 20.60
N ASN A 90 29.07 7.50 20.42
CA ASN A 90 27.89 6.86 19.84
C ASN A 90 27.26 5.99 20.92
N ILE A 91 26.01 6.30 21.33
CA ILE A 91 25.30 5.54 22.37
C ILE A 91 24.08 4.90 21.69
N ILE A 92 23.97 3.58 21.81
CA ILE A 92 22.94 2.79 21.15
C ILE A 92 22.11 2.06 22.21
N GLY A 93 20.82 2.29 22.20
CA GLY A 93 19.84 1.54 22.99
C GLY A 93 19.54 0.17 22.38
N LYS A 94 18.80 -0.65 23.12
CA LYS A 94 18.33 -1.94 22.65
C LYS A 94 17.40 -1.75 21.45
N GLU A 95 17.66 -2.49 20.37
CA GLU A 95 16.73 -2.56 19.26
C GLU A 95 15.42 -3.24 19.68
N ALA A 96 14.32 -2.71 19.21
CA ALA A 96 13.04 -3.37 19.38
C ALA A 96 13.04 -4.70 18.60
N THR A 97 12.65 -5.79 19.26
CA THR A 97 12.71 -7.14 18.67
C THR A 97 11.78 -7.33 17.47
N ASP A 98 10.76 -6.49 17.31
CA ASP A 98 9.80 -6.56 16.19
C ASP A 98 10.07 -5.51 15.11
N TRP A 99 11.23 -4.87 15.17
CA TRP A 99 11.72 -3.98 14.11
C TRP A 99 12.06 -4.74 12.82
N GLU A 100 12.21 -6.06 12.91
CA GLU A 100 12.46 -6.89 11.75
C GLU A 100 11.25 -6.86 10.83
N ARG A 101 11.46 -6.48 9.60
CA ARG A 101 10.49 -6.58 8.51
C ARG A 101 9.91 -7.98 8.51
N LYS A 102 8.65 -8.12 8.84
CA LYS A 102 7.93 -9.37 8.58
C LYS A 102 7.96 -9.57 7.06
N GLY A 103 8.80 -10.44 6.62
CA GLY A 103 9.03 -10.95 5.28
C GLY A 103 8.61 -10.09 4.07
N VAL A 104 9.40 -10.14 3.05
CA VAL A 104 9.26 -9.41 1.75
C VAL A 104 7.86 -9.53 1.09
N LEU A 105 7.00 -10.42 1.59
CA LEU A 105 5.67 -10.72 1.04
C LEU A 105 4.51 -10.22 1.90
N THR A 106 4.78 -9.58 3.03
CA THR A 106 3.74 -9.00 3.88
C THR A 106 3.73 -7.49 3.69
N ASN A 107 2.53 -6.93 3.53
CA ASN A 107 2.31 -5.50 3.39
C ASN A 107 2.29 -4.78 4.74
N ASP A 108 2.96 -5.32 5.72
CA ASP A 108 3.03 -4.73 7.04
C ASP A 108 3.87 -3.45 6.97
N TYR A 109 3.30 -2.34 7.41
CA TYR A 109 4.09 -1.22 7.88
C TYR A 109 4.99 -1.73 9.00
N PRO A 110 6.21 -1.21 9.14
CA PRO A 110 7.04 -1.61 10.25
C PRO A 110 6.32 -1.28 11.55
N ALA A 111 5.71 -2.29 12.15
CA ALA A 111 5.24 -2.18 13.51
C ALA A 111 6.48 -1.99 14.38
N GLN A 112 6.63 -0.78 14.93
CA GLN A 112 7.72 -0.52 15.83
C GLN A 112 7.24 -0.77 17.24
N ASN A 113 7.85 -1.70 17.92
CA ASN A 113 7.70 -1.79 19.36
C ASN A 113 8.20 -0.49 19.98
N PRO A 114 7.54 -0.01 21.04
CA PRO A 114 8.03 1.13 21.80
C PRO A 114 9.51 0.91 22.17
N LEU A 115 10.30 1.95 22.05
CA LEU A 115 11.69 1.92 22.50
C LEU A 115 11.75 1.50 23.97
N GLN A 116 12.72 0.67 24.31
CA GLN A 116 12.81 0.05 25.64
C GLN A 116 13.97 0.56 26.49
N THR A 117 14.84 1.40 25.91
CA THR A 117 16.01 1.96 26.62
C THR A 117 15.75 3.41 27.01
N HIS A 118 15.64 3.67 28.30
CA HIS A 118 15.37 4.97 28.87
C HIS A 118 16.58 5.54 29.59
N ILE A 119 16.89 6.83 29.37
CA ILE A 119 17.82 7.60 30.19
C ILE A 119 17.02 8.70 30.86
N ASN A 120 16.82 8.57 32.16
CA ASN A 120 15.91 9.41 32.94
C ASN A 120 16.69 10.27 33.97
N ALA A 121 16.63 11.59 33.80
CA ALA A 121 17.23 12.52 34.74
C ALA A 121 16.34 12.83 35.97
N GLY A 122 15.11 12.35 36.01
CA GLY A 122 14.16 12.52 37.12
C GLY A 122 13.85 13.98 37.44
N GLY A 123 14.05 14.92 36.55
CA GLY A 123 13.91 16.36 36.79
C GLY A 123 14.97 16.99 37.67
N LYS A 124 16.08 16.28 37.97
CA LYS A 124 17.16 16.75 38.84
C LYS A 124 18.22 17.52 38.05
N SER A 125 18.52 17.12 36.82
CA SER A 125 19.57 17.72 36.02
C SER A 125 19.23 17.61 34.52
N ARG A 126 20.02 18.27 33.70
CA ARG A 126 20.12 17.98 32.26
C ARG A 126 20.59 16.53 32.08
N ILE A 127 20.33 15.95 30.91
CA ILE A 127 20.81 14.60 30.63
C ILE A 127 22.22 14.65 30.05
N PHE A 128 22.46 15.37 28.96
CA PHE A 128 23.78 15.51 28.34
C PHE A 128 24.21 16.96 28.22
N ASN A 129 25.50 17.23 28.52
CA ASN A 129 26.12 18.53 28.34
C ASN A 129 27.45 18.39 27.63
N THR A 130 27.55 18.81 26.39
CA THR A 130 28.79 18.86 25.61
C THR A 130 29.24 20.27 25.32
N ALA A 131 28.64 21.28 25.97
CA ALA A 131 28.93 22.70 25.73
C ALA A 131 30.39 23.09 25.95
N VAL A 132 30.99 22.59 27.00
CA VAL A 132 32.40 22.88 27.35
C VAL A 132 33.37 22.03 26.53
N SER A 133 33.07 20.74 26.38
CA SER A 133 33.94 19.80 25.67
C SER A 133 33.89 19.94 24.16
N GLN A 134 32.78 20.50 23.62
CA GLN A 134 32.52 20.63 22.18
C GLN A 134 32.66 19.30 21.42
N GLN A 135 32.19 18.22 22.05
CA GLN A 135 32.23 16.89 21.47
C GLN A 135 30.87 16.52 20.84
N SER A 136 30.90 15.79 19.74
CA SER A 136 29.70 15.28 19.08
C SER A 136 29.10 14.11 19.86
N LEU A 137 27.77 13.98 19.74
CA LEU A 137 27.00 12.94 20.40
C LEU A 137 25.97 12.35 19.41
N ALA A 138 26.07 11.04 19.18
CA ALA A 138 25.09 10.30 18.40
C ALA A 138 24.30 9.36 19.32
N LEU A 139 22.97 9.41 19.23
CA LEU A 139 22.05 8.61 20.02
C LEU A 139 21.12 7.84 19.08
N THR A 140 21.01 6.54 19.29
CA THR A 140 20.15 5.67 18.47
C THR A 140 19.32 4.76 19.37
N ASN A 141 18.02 4.61 19.12
CA ASN A 141 17.09 3.75 19.85
C ASN A 141 16.98 4.08 21.34
N ILE A 142 16.98 5.37 21.72
CA ILE A 142 17.01 5.81 23.12
C ILE A 142 15.85 6.78 23.40
N ILE A 143 15.25 6.64 24.57
CA ILE A 143 14.32 7.61 25.14
C ILE A 143 15.08 8.44 26.19
N LEU A 144 15.21 9.75 25.94
CA LEU A 144 15.66 10.72 26.91
C LEU A 144 14.45 11.34 27.59
N GLU A 145 14.39 11.31 28.92
CA GLU A 145 13.22 11.81 29.61
C GLU A 145 13.52 12.59 30.89
N ASN A 146 12.62 13.52 31.19
CA ASN A 146 12.64 14.28 32.44
C ASN A 146 13.93 15.04 32.69
N GLY A 147 14.61 15.52 31.63
CA GLY A 147 15.74 16.40 31.73
C GLY A 147 15.31 17.80 32.18
N LYS A 148 16.09 18.46 33.10
CA LYS A 148 15.77 19.80 33.60
C LYS A 148 17.01 20.65 33.74
N SER A 149 16.94 21.88 33.25
CA SER A 149 17.97 22.88 33.43
C SER A 149 17.38 24.23 33.81
N LEU A 150 18.04 24.99 34.65
CA LEU A 150 17.70 26.39 34.95
C LEU A 150 18.25 27.37 33.91
N GLU A 151 19.10 26.87 32.99
CA GLU A 151 19.74 27.64 31.93
C GLU A 151 19.25 27.20 30.57
N GLN A 152 20.05 26.50 29.78
CA GLN A 152 19.76 26.04 28.45
C GLN A 152 19.86 24.51 28.36
N GLY A 153 19.11 23.92 27.39
CA GLY A 153 19.18 22.50 27.07
C GLY A 153 18.62 21.62 28.18
N GLY A 154 17.34 21.37 28.22
CA GLY A 154 16.70 20.53 29.24
C GLY A 154 17.18 19.08 29.17
N ALA A 155 17.11 18.46 27.99
CA ALA A 155 17.71 17.14 27.75
C ALA A 155 19.19 17.29 27.31
N ILE A 156 19.46 18.10 26.28
CA ILE A 156 20.78 18.20 25.67
C ILE A 156 21.23 19.67 25.54
N TYR A 157 22.41 20.01 26.09
CA TYR A 157 23.13 21.21 25.73
C TYR A 157 24.33 20.85 24.87
N ALA A 158 24.24 21.17 23.59
CA ALA A 158 25.20 20.76 22.59
C ALA A 158 26.26 21.83 22.33
N GLY A 159 27.55 21.47 22.47
CA GLY A 159 28.69 22.27 22.03
C GLY A 159 29.16 21.93 20.60
N ALA A 160 28.74 20.77 20.05
CA ALA A 160 29.08 20.31 18.72
C ALA A 160 27.87 19.55 18.13
N ASP A 161 28.11 18.73 17.11
CA ASP A 161 27.06 18.03 16.37
C ASP A 161 26.31 17.03 17.22
N ILE A 162 25.00 17.04 17.09
CA ILE A 162 24.09 16.05 17.66
C ILE A 162 23.43 15.26 16.54
N THR A 163 23.45 13.95 16.67
CA THR A 163 22.68 13.04 15.82
C THR A 163 21.68 12.25 16.66
N LEU A 164 20.41 12.33 16.31
CA LEU A 164 19.34 11.52 16.90
C LEU A 164 18.73 10.63 15.81
N LYS A 165 18.72 9.34 16.04
CA LYS A 165 18.09 8.39 15.13
C LYS A 165 17.17 7.47 15.90
N ASN A 166 15.92 7.37 15.45
CA ASN A 166 14.96 6.45 16.05
C ASN A 166 14.90 6.60 17.58
N SER A 167 14.79 7.86 18.07
CA SER A 167 14.91 8.18 19.48
C SER A 167 13.79 9.12 19.92
N GLN A 168 13.61 9.26 21.23
CA GLN A 168 12.58 10.15 21.77
C GLN A 168 13.21 11.10 22.81
N ILE A 169 12.69 12.34 22.88
CA ILE A 169 12.96 13.26 23.98
C ILE A 169 11.63 13.69 24.59
N LEU A 170 11.43 13.33 25.83
CA LEU A 170 10.15 13.46 26.50
C LEU A 170 10.27 14.34 27.77
N ASN A 171 9.26 15.19 27.99
CA ASN A 171 9.03 15.88 29.25
C ASN A 171 10.24 16.65 29.82
N SER A 172 11.12 17.14 28.97
CA SER A 172 12.30 17.87 29.38
C SER A 172 12.06 19.39 29.39
N GLN A 173 12.79 20.12 30.26
CA GLN A 173 12.48 21.53 30.55
C GLN A 173 13.74 22.37 30.67
N ALA A 174 13.72 23.53 30.01
CA ALA A 174 14.71 24.59 30.19
C ALA A 174 14.14 25.93 29.67
N PRO A 175 14.66 27.08 30.10
CA PRO A 175 14.28 28.39 29.55
C PRO A 175 14.51 28.49 28.03
N LYS A 176 15.55 27.84 27.50
CA LYS A 176 15.83 27.73 26.06
C LYS A 176 16.24 26.29 25.70
N GLY A 177 15.66 25.75 24.64
CA GLY A 177 15.95 24.39 24.23
C GLY A 177 15.50 23.36 25.27
N GLY A 178 14.22 23.34 25.61
CA GLY A 178 13.65 22.36 26.55
C GLY A 178 14.05 20.93 26.24
N ALA A 179 14.07 20.57 24.96
CA ALA A 179 14.67 19.34 24.47
C ALA A 179 16.15 19.53 24.15
N ILE A 180 16.51 20.40 23.20
CA ILE A 180 17.88 20.57 22.71
C ILE A 180 18.22 22.05 22.56
N TYR A 181 19.38 22.45 23.07
CA TYR A 181 20.00 23.74 22.83
C TYR A 181 21.35 23.57 22.11
N LEU A 182 21.45 24.13 20.90
CA LEU A 182 22.65 24.13 20.09
C LEU A 182 23.47 25.41 20.41
N GLY A 183 24.37 25.35 21.39
CA GLY A 183 25.08 26.52 21.88
C GLY A 183 26.48 26.72 21.29
N GLY A 184 27.04 25.69 20.70
CA GLY A 184 28.39 25.75 20.10
C GLY A 184 28.40 26.44 18.74
N SER A 185 29.55 27.05 18.42
CA SER A 185 29.73 27.72 17.11
C SER A 185 29.60 26.80 15.89
N ASN A 186 29.88 25.54 16.12
CA ASN A 186 29.84 24.49 15.10
C ASN A 186 28.73 23.46 15.35
N SER A 187 27.84 23.72 16.32
CA SER A 187 26.81 22.75 16.67
C SER A 187 25.75 22.65 15.58
N SER A 188 25.59 21.46 15.04
CA SER A 188 24.57 21.07 14.06
C SER A 188 23.66 20.00 14.66
N LEU A 189 22.49 19.84 14.07
CA LEU A 189 21.53 18.79 14.46
C LEU A 189 21.10 17.98 13.25
N THR A 190 21.30 16.70 13.34
CA THR A 190 20.71 15.71 12.43
C THR A 190 19.72 14.86 13.21
N MET A 191 18.47 14.84 12.81
CA MET A 191 17.41 14.11 13.49
C MET A 191 16.55 13.38 12.48
N ASN A 192 16.45 12.07 12.66
CA ASN A 192 15.72 11.22 11.76
C ASN A 192 14.85 10.26 12.55
N HIS A 193 13.60 10.14 12.12
CA HIS A 193 12.63 9.20 12.66
C HIS A 193 12.57 9.24 14.20
N SER A 194 12.36 10.43 14.76
CA SER A 194 12.42 10.67 16.19
C SER A 194 11.21 11.48 16.69
N LEU A 195 10.86 11.29 17.95
CA LEU A 195 9.73 11.94 18.62
C LEU A 195 10.22 12.96 19.67
N ILE A 196 9.71 14.16 19.59
CA ILE A 196 9.91 15.21 20.59
C ILE A 196 8.54 15.58 21.16
N GLN A 197 8.28 15.20 22.42
CA GLN A 197 6.94 15.35 22.99
C GLN A 197 6.95 15.83 24.43
N GLY A 198 6.02 16.73 24.74
CA GLY A 198 5.78 17.17 26.12
C GLY A 198 6.89 18.04 26.71
N ASN A 199 7.81 18.56 25.90
CA ASN A 199 8.95 19.34 26.38
C ASN A 199 8.57 20.82 26.52
N GLY A 200 9.27 21.53 27.42
CA GLY A 200 9.14 22.98 27.61
C GLY A 200 7.82 23.46 28.23
N LYS A 201 7.09 22.59 28.89
CA LYS A 201 5.74 22.87 29.44
C LYS A 201 5.72 23.95 30.53
N SER A 202 6.83 24.25 31.17
CA SER A 202 6.88 25.15 32.32
C SER A 202 7.85 26.32 32.18
N SER A 203 8.32 26.64 30.98
CA SER A 203 9.31 27.69 30.76
C SER A 203 8.71 28.97 30.17
N ILE A 204 8.99 30.12 30.79
CA ILE A 204 8.45 31.43 30.39
C ILE A 204 9.01 31.88 29.03
N GLU A 205 10.22 31.53 28.67
CA GLU A 205 10.85 31.83 27.38
C GLU A 205 11.07 30.56 26.53
N GLY A 206 10.39 29.49 26.88
CA GLY A 206 10.67 28.16 26.35
C GLY A 206 10.64 28.08 24.84
N SER A 207 11.73 27.61 24.33
CA SER A 207 11.83 26.97 23.03
C SER A 207 12.15 25.50 23.22
N ILE A 208 11.78 24.67 22.30
CA ILE A 208 12.01 23.23 22.41
C ILE A 208 13.32 22.84 21.74
N LEU A 209 13.49 23.28 20.51
CA LEU A 209 14.76 23.30 19.81
C LEU A 209 15.22 24.74 19.65
N ALA A 210 16.40 25.06 20.16
CA ALA A 210 16.97 26.38 20.01
C ALA A 210 18.41 26.33 19.53
N MET A 211 18.77 27.30 18.72
CA MET A 211 20.12 27.51 18.24
C MET A 211 20.59 28.91 18.72
N SER A 212 21.77 29.00 19.34
CA SER A 212 22.32 30.25 19.79
C SER A 212 22.54 31.23 18.64
N CYS A 213 22.29 32.52 18.93
CA CYS A 213 22.70 33.62 18.07
C CYS A 213 24.21 33.86 18.25
N MET A 214 24.89 34.15 17.18
CA MET A 214 26.31 34.48 17.19
C MET A 214 26.50 35.84 16.56
N PHE A 215 26.83 36.80 17.42
CA PHE A 215 26.89 38.20 17.06
C PHE A 215 28.23 38.62 16.40
N ASN A 216 29.24 37.74 16.34
CA ASN A 216 30.55 38.08 15.80
C ASN A 216 31.01 37.06 14.72
N ASN A 217 30.90 37.43 13.53
CA ASN A 217 31.53 37.17 12.24
C ASN A 217 32.29 35.86 11.91
N THR A 218 32.36 34.87 12.71
CA THR A 218 33.01 33.59 12.38
C THR A 218 32.07 32.45 12.58
N TYR A 219 31.04 32.41 11.70
CA TYR A 219 30.18 31.22 11.60
C TYR A 219 30.87 30.17 10.76
N SER A 220 31.11 29.00 11.33
CA SER A 220 31.07 27.79 10.48
C SER A 220 29.63 27.50 10.08
N ALA A 221 29.45 26.94 8.90
CA ALA A 221 28.12 26.58 8.38
C ALA A 221 27.45 25.55 9.32
N ARG A 222 26.53 26.02 10.16
CA ARG A 222 25.70 25.14 11.00
C ARG A 222 24.57 24.56 10.18
N THR A 223 24.24 23.32 10.42
CA THR A 223 23.17 22.63 9.71
C THR A 223 22.09 22.11 10.65
N LEU A 224 20.87 22.14 10.17
CA LEU A 224 19.71 21.52 10.79
C LEU A 224 19.09 20.58 9.77
N SER A 225 19.15 19.28 10.00
CA SER A 225 18.55 18.26 9.15
C SER A 225 17.52 17.48 9.96
N LEU A 226 16.24 17.79 9.77
CA LEU A 226 15.13 17.17 10.47
C LEU A 226 14.27 16.42 9.45
N ASP A 227 14.39 15.09 9.45
CA ASP A 227 13.68 14.26 8.50
C ASP A 227 12.84 13.19 9.21
N SER A 228 11.55 13.10 8.82
CA SER A 228 10.64 12.05 9.29
C SER A 228 10.44 12.05 10.82
N ASN A 229 10.31 13.21 11.45
CA ASN A 229 10.13 13.32 12.89
C ASN A 229 8.72 13.81 13.26
N SER A 230 8.34 13.56 14.52
CA SER A 230 7.12 14.13 15.11
C SER A 230 7.45 15.04 16.29
N PHE A 231 6.93 16.27 16.28
CA PHE A 231 7.04 17.26 17.33
C PHE A 231 5.64 17.57 17.86
N ILE A 232 5.29 16.93 18.97
CA ILE A 232 3.89 16.90 19.44
C ILE A 232 3.78 17.45 20.86
N ASP A 233 2.79 18.31 21.06
CA ASP A 233 2.40 18.75 22.40
C ASP A 233 3.56 19.37 23.22
N ASN A 234 4.42 20.15 22.57
CA ASN A 234 5.52 20.87 23.22
C ASN A 234 5.17 22.32 23.49
N GLY A 235 5.93 22.96 24.40
CA GLY A 235 5.80 24.37 24.74
C GLY A 235 4.69 24.67 25.75
N ALA A 236 4.53 25.95 26.07
CA ALA A 236 3.53 26.49 26.99
C ALA A 236 2.88 27.75 26.39
N THR A 237 1.72 28.14 26.88
CA THR A 237 0.93 29.26 26.39
C THR A 237 1.61 30.64 26.50
N ASP A 238 2.67 30.74 27.28
CA ASP A 238 3.49 31.95 27.46
C ASP A 238 4.86 31.86 26.78
N SER A 239 5.18 30.73 26.12
CA SER A 239 6.44 30.53 25.39
C SER A 239 6.58 31.51 24.22
N ILE A 240 7.80 31.95 23.93
CA ILE A 240 8.07 32.84 22.79
C ILE A 240 8.12 32.05 21.49
N SER A 241 8.70 30.83 21.48
CA SER A 241 8.77 30.02 20.30
C SER A 241 8.92 28.54 20.64
N THR A 242 8.38 27.68 19.77
CA THR A 242 8.64 26.23 19.86
C THR A 242 10.01 25.93 19.26
N PHE A 243 10.30 26.45 18.07
CA PHE A 243 11.59 26.35 17.41
C PHE A 243 12.19 27.76 17.27
N ASP A 244 13.35 27.98 17.84
CA ASP A 244 14.04 29.28 17.83
C ASP A 244 15.44 29.15 17.25
N PHE A 245 15.50 29.37 15.92
CA PHE A 245 16.75 29.23 15.19
C PHE A 245 17.33 30.62 14.87
N CYS A 246 18.42 30.89 15.51
CA CYS A 246 19.23 32.05 15.30
C CYS A 246 20.57 31.68 14.64
N GLY A 247 21.27 32.61 14.03
CA GLY A 247 22.59 32.37 13.48
C GLY A 247 22.65 31.76 12.09
N SER A 248 21.66 31.99 11.25
CA SER A 248 21.70 31.66 9.80
C SER A 248 22.08 30.23 9.43
N PRO A 249 21.44 29.19 9.97
CA PRO A 249 21.75 27.83 9.61
C PRO A 249 21.28 27.49 8.19
N THR A 250 21.89 26.46 7.60
CA THR A 250 21.30 25.73 6.50
C THR A 250 20.35 24.70 7.09
N ALA A 251 19.04 24.89 6.88
CA ALA A 251 18.02 24.07 7.51
C ALA A 251 17.20 23.32 6.46
N THR A 252 17.01 22.02 6.67
CA THR A 252 16.18 21.15 5.85
C THR A 252 15.23 20.39 6.76
N PHE A 253 13.93 20.60 6.57
CA PHE A 253 12.87 19.91 7.29
C PHE A 253 12.02 19.16 6.29
N THR A 254 12.08 17.84 6.34
CA THR A 254 11.40 16.96 5.40
C THR A 254 10.52 15.96 6.14
N ASN A 255 9.32 15.76 5.64
CA ASN A 255 8.41 14.71 6.14
C ASN A 255 8.12 14.78 7.66
N ASN A 256 8.10 15.95 8.28
CA ASN A 256 7.85 16.04 9.71
C ASN A 256 6.38 16.35 10.01
N THR A 257 5.90 15.82 11.13
CA THR A 257 4.64 16.22 11.76
C THR A 257 4.95 17.18 12.91
N ILE A 258 4.43 18.41 12.87
CA ILE A 258 4.59 19.45 13.88
C ILE A 258 3.20 19.87 14.33
N ALA A 259 2.73 19.35 15.47
CA ALA A 259 1.35 19.54 15.85
C ALA A 259 1.14 19.71 17.35
N LYS A 260 0.04 20.39 17.70
CA LYS A 260 -0.40 20.61 19.09
C LYS A 260 0.64 21.31 19.98
N ASN A 261 1.64 21.96 19.36
CA ASN A 261 2.63 22.73 20.09
C ASN A 261 2.07 24.09 20.47
N LEU A 262 2.52 24.61 21.62
CA LEU A 262 2.00 25.83 22.21
C LEU A 262 3.06 26.93 22.25
N ALA A 263 2.66 28.14 21.92
CA ALA A 263 3.39 29.38 22.19
C ALA A 263 2.39 30.52 22.40
N SER A 264 2.88 31.65 22.83
CA SER A 264 2.03 32.82 23.16
C SER A 264 1.18 33.28 21.96
N LEU A 265 -0.13 33.37 22.16
CA LEU A 265 -1.05 33.85 21.14
C LEU A 265 -0.88 35.37 20.83
N THR A 266 -0.14 36.11 21.64
CA THR A 266 0.08 37.52 21.41
C THR A 266 1.41 37.85 20.76
N LYS A 267 2.47 37.05 21.06
CA LYS A 267 3.83 37.32 20.59
C LYS A 267 4.66 36.08 20.22
N GLY A 268 4.10 34.89 20.44
CA GLY A 268 4.83 33.65 20.23
C GLY A 268 4.77 33.14 18.77
N SER A 269 5.68 32.26 18.44
CA SER A 269 5.70 31.57 17.16
C SER A 269 5.98 30.08 17.32
N ILE A 270 5.55 29.27 16.36
CA ILE A 270 5.94 27.85 16.33
C ILE A 270 7.32 27.72 15.72
N LEU A 271 7.48 28.11 14.46
CA LEU A 271 8.76 28.13 13.76
C LEU A 271 9.27 29.57 13.66
N LYS A 272 10.43 29.85 14.24
CA LYS A 272 11.06 31.17 14.19
C LYS A 272 12.41 31.08 13.48
N PHE A 273 12.48 31.65 12.29
CA PHE A 273 13.66 31.76 11.44
C PHE A 273 13.95 33.23 11.16
N THR A 274 14.53 33.92 12.11
CA THR A 274 14.74 35.37 12.01
C THR A 274 16.20 35.76 11.90
N GLY A 275 17.10 34.80 11.78
CA GLY A 275 18.53 35.08 11.77
C GLY A 275 19.03 35.70 13.07
N ASP A 276 20.15 36.39 13.02
CA ASP A 276 20.75 37.11 14.15
C ASP A 276 20.08 38.48 14.40
N ALA A 277 19.09 38.85 13.57
CA ALA A 277 18.39 40.11 13.76
C ALA A 277 17.55 40.05 15.03
N ASP A 278 17.92 40.84 16.03
CA ASP A 278 17.03 41.20 17.12
C ASP A 278 16.31 42.47 16.76
N PRO A 279 14.98 42.39 16.44
CA PRO A 279 14.21 43.58 16.06
C PRO A 279 14.13 44.60 17.17
N SER A 280 14.34 44.22 18.44
CA SER A 280 14.29 45.10 19.59
C SER A 280 15.53 45.98 19.71
N GLN A 281 16.62 45.60 19.02
CA GLN A 281 17.91 46.28 19.16
C GLN A 281 18.37 47.06 17.93
N ASN A 282 17.54 47.24 16.90
CA ASN A 282 17.89 47.96 15.67
C ASN A 282 19.21 47.45 15.00
N GLN A 283 19.59 46.22 15.24
CA GLN A 283 20.79 45.67 14.64
C GLN A 283 20.50 45.25 13.17
N THR A 284 21.13 45.95 12.27
CA THR A 284 21.30 45.48 10.88
C THR A 284 22.19 44.28 10.90
N SER A 285 21.64 43.09 10.74
CA SER A 285 22.41 41.87 10.70
C SER A 285 23.38 41.88 9.50
N ASN A 286 24.66 41.69 9.77
CA ASN A 286 25.65 41.31 8.76
C ASN A 286 25.47 39.83 8.38
N LEU A 287 24.27 39.40 8.09
CA LEU A 287 23.96 38.00 7.82
C LEU A 287 24.54 37.57 6.47
N SER A 288 25.23 36.47 6.50
CA SER A 288 25.70 35.86 5.28
C SER A 288 24.52 35.47 4.39
N SER A 289 24.61 35.77 3.11
CA SER A 289 23.64 35.38 2.06
C SER A 289 23.53 33.86 1.90
N SER A 290 24.21 33.06 2.72
CA SER A 290 24.32 31.61 2.64
C SER A 290 23.32 30.83 3.50
N SER A 291 22.51 31.49 4.35
CA SER A 291 21.46 30.76 5.07
C SER A 291 20.36 30.31 4.11
N SER A 292 19.87 29.11 4.31
CA SER A 292 18.76 28.57 3.53
C SER A 292 17.84 27.74 4.41
N LEU A 293 16.55 27.75 4.08
CA LEU A 293 15.54 26.93 4.70
C LEU A 293 14.78 26.20 3.62
N ALA A 294 14.73 24.88 3.71
CA ALA A 294 13.85 24.05 2.92
C ALA A 294 12.83 23.38 3.86
N LEU A 295 11.55 23.69 3.68
CA LEU A 295 10.44 23.00 4.31
C LEU A 295 9.74 22.18 3.21
N GLN A 296 9.80 20.86 3.29
CA GLN A 296 9.26 20.01 2.24
C GLN A 296 8.48 18.83 2.81
N ASN A 297 7.25 18.67 2.33
CA ASN A 297 6.37 17.57 2.76
C ASN A 297 6.17 17.52 4.30
N ASN A 298 6.01 18.65 4.97
CA ASN A 298 5.70 18.66 6.40
C ASN A 298 4.20 18.88 6.64
N THR A 299 3.69 18.30 7.72
CA THR A 299 2.34 18.55 8.25
C THR A 299 2.45 19.40 9.50
N ILE A 300 2.04 20.69 9.42
CA ILE A 300 2.15 21.69 10.51
C ILE A 300 0.73 22.15 10.86
N VAL A 301 0.10 21.47 11.81
CA VAL A 301 -1.34 21.63 12.09
C VAL A 301 -1.64 21.64 13.58
N GLU A 302 -2.82 22.15 13.95
CA GLU A 302 -3.31 22.17 15.33
C GLU A 302 -2.37 22.81 16.36
N ASN A 303 -1.40 23.63 15.93
CA ASN A 303 -0.55 24.38 16.84
C ASN A 303 -1.24 25.66 17.30
N SER A 304 -0.80 26.22 18.43
CA SER A 304 -1.34 27.45 18.99
C SER A 304 -0.22 28.46 19.26
N ALA A 305 -0.19 29.54 18.49
CA ALA A 305 0.77 30.63 18.61
C ALA A 305 0.25 31.86 17.89
N ASN A 306 0.82 33.04 18.14
CA ASN A 306 0.50 34.24 17.35
C ASN A 306 0.84 34.03 15.86
N THR A 307 1.97 33.39 15.58
CA THR A 307 2.46 33.12 14.23
C THR A 307 2.94 31.67 14.13
N THR A 308 2.47 30.91 13.16
CA THR A 308 2.98 29.56 12.97
C THR A 308 4.37 29.59 12.38
N PHE A 309 4.61 30.33 11.30
CA PHE A 309 5.94 30.46 10.68
C PHE A 309 6.35 31.93 10.60
N LEU A 310 7.30 32.33 11.44
CA LEU A 310 7.91 33.65 11.48
C LEU A 310 9.28 33.61 10.79
N TYR A 311 9.47 34.43 9.76
CA TYR A 311 10.69 34.45 8.97
C TYR A 311 11.17 35.87 8.64
N ASP A 312 12.45 36.01 8.36
CA ASP A 312 13.08 37.25 7.91
C ASP A 312 13.35 37.27 6.39
N LYS A 313 13.92 38.37 5.91
CA LYS A 313 14.26 38.60 4.52
C LYS A 313 15.49 37.81 4.04
N LEU A 314 16.22 37.18 4.92
CA LEU A 314 17.54 36.65 4.62
C LEU A 314 17.51 35.22 4.13
N GLY A 315 18.41 34.96 3.18
CA GLY A 315 18.57 33.64 2.62
C GLY A 315 17.37 33.14 1.79
N LYS A 316 17.55 31.98 1.22
CA LYS A 316 16.55 31.31 0.39
C LYS A 316 15.61 30.50 1.29
N LYS A 317 14.32 30.61 1.04
CA LYS A 317 13.29 29.83 1.77
C LYS A 317 12.39 29.14 0.75
N ASP A 318 12.53 27.84 0.63
CA ASP A 318 11.74 26.99 -0.24
C ASP A 318 10.72 26.21 0.60
N LEU A 319 9.44 26.46 0.37
CA LEU A 319 8.34 25.75 1.01
C LEU A 319 7.57 24.98 -0.07
N ASN A 320 7.65 23.65 -0.05
CA ASN A 320 7.05 22.80 -1.05
C ASN A 320 6.27 21.65 -0.41
N PHE A 321 5.06 21.38 -0.88
CA PHE A 321 4.21 20.26 -0.44
C PHE A 321 3.92 20.24 1.07
N ASN A 322 3.90 21.39 1.76
CA ASN A 322 3.58 21.44 3.18
C ASN A 322 2.10 21.71 3.42
N ILE A 323 1.56 21.10 4.48
CA ILE A 323 0.32 21.55 5.11
C ILE A 323 0.70 22.55 6.20
N LEU A 324 0.38 23.80 6.02
CA LEU A 324 0.55 24.88 7.02
C LEU A 324 -0.83 25.47 7.32
N ALA A 325 -1.64 24.75 8.07
CA ALA A 325 -3.05 24.97 8.14
C ALA A 325 -3.63 24.62 9.52
N PHE A 326 -4.85 25.06 9.78
CA PHE A 326 -5.61 24.69 11.00
C PHE A 326 -4.87 24.98 12.31
N ASN A 327 -3.97 25.95 12.31
CA ASN A 327 -3.27 26.43 13.50
C ASN A 327 -4.04 27.62 14.08
N SER A 328 -4.04 27.77 15.41
CA SER A 328 -4.65 28.92 16.07
C SER A 328 -3.66 30.09 16.16
N GLY A 329 -4.12 31.29 15.89
CA GLY A 329 -3.31 32.51 15.99
C GLY A 329 -3.70 33.57 14.96
N ALA A 330 -2.86 34.61 14.83
CA ALA A 330 -3.10 35.71 13.90
C ALA A 330 -2.55 35.42 12.49
N TYR A 331 -1.44 34.67 12.41
CA TYR A 331 -0.73 34.43 11.14
C TYR A 331 -0.33 32.96 10.95
N ALA A 332 -0.64 32.41 9.80
CA ALA A 332 -0.06 31.13 9.37
C ALA A 332 1.43 31.31 9.01
N CYS A 333 1.77 32.35 8.27
CA CYS A 333 3.13 32.80 8.09
C CYS A 333 3.21 34.32 8.16
N ARG A 334 4.31 34.82 8.69
CA ARG A 334 4.55 36.26 8.84
C ARG A 334 5.97 36.61 8.54
N TYR A 335 6.14 37.65 7.75
CA TYR A 335 7.44 38.26 7.50
C TYR A 335 7.80 39.22 8.61
N LEU A 336 8.99 39.02 9.20
CA LEU A 336 9.52 39.97 10.17
C LEU A 336 10.22 41.11 9.42
N LEU A 337 9.62 42.27 9.39
CA LEU A 337 10.21 43.48 8.84
C LEU A 337 11.31 43.99 9.77
N GLY A 338 12.52 44.13 9.23
CA GLY A 338 13.58 44.89 9.89
C GLY A 338 13.25 46.37 9.91
N ALA A 339 14.11 47.22 10.52
CA ALA A 339 13.89 48.67 10.67
C ALA A 339 13.65 49.42 9.33
N ALA A 340 13.99 48.86 8.19
CA ALA A 340 13.65 49.38 6.87
C ALA A 340 12.44 48.62 6.27
N ALA A 341 11.23 49.09 6.55
CA ALA A 341 9.98 48.50 6.09
C ALA A 341 9.76 48.43 4.56
N THR A 342 10.73 48.85 3.76
CA THR A 342 10.62 48.97 2.30
C THR A 342 11.28 47.83 1.52
N GLU A 343 12.02 46.93 2.18
CA GLU A 343 12.70 45.82 1.49
C GLU A 343 11.76 44.62 1.32
N LYS A 344 11.55 44.27 0.07
CA LYS A 344 10.77 43.08 -0.30
C LYS A 344 11.58 41.81 -0.11
N ASN A 345 10.94 40.78 0.48
CA ASN A 345 11.56 39.47 0.57
C ASN A 345 11.54 38.79 -0.81
N THR A 346 12.70 38.68 -1.44
CA THR A 346 12.85 38.02 -2.74
C THR A 346 13.23 36.54 -2.62
N GLY A 347 13.49 36.07 -1.39
CA GLY A 347 14.01 34.69 -1.15
C GLY A 347 12.95 33.64 -0.87
N LEU A 348 11.68 34.01 -0.73
CA LEU A 348 10.61 33.07 -0.44
C LEU A 348 10.05 32.44 -1.73
N ASN A 349 10.00 31.12 -1.77
CA ASN A 349 9.40 30.34 -2.84
C ASN A 349 8.34 29.40 -2.26
N LEU A 350 7.11 29.45 -2.77
CA LEU A 350 5.98 28.65 -2.30
C LEU A 350 5.40 27.84 -3.45
N LYS A 351 5.41 26.49 -3.37
CA LYS A 351 4.83 25.62 -4.39
C LYS A 351 4.10 24.45 -3.76
N PHE A 352 2.90 24.17 -4.26
CA PHE A 352 2.13 23.00 -3.83
C PHE A 352 1.91 22.90 -2.32
N ASN A 353 1.79 24.03 -1.60
CA ASN A 353 1.46 23.99 -0.18
C ASN A 353 -0.05 24.15 0.03
N ALA A 354 -0.60 23.54 1.06
CA ALA A 354 -1.93 23.81 1.56
C ALA A 354 -1.83 24.87 2.67
N LEU A 355 -2.31 26.06 2.41
CA LEU A 355 -2.22 27.20 3.34
C LEU A 355 -3.31 28.23 3.08
N ASN A 356 -3.62 29.05 4.06
CA ASN A 356 -4.57 30.14 3.90
C ASN A 356 -3.84 31.38 3.33
N LEU A 357 -4.06 31.66 2.05
CA LEU A 357 -3.47 32.79 1.32
C LEU A 357 -4.37 34.02 1.29
N THR A 358 -5.68 33.81 1.26
CA THR A 358 -6.68 34.84 1.14
C THR A 358 -7.74 34.67 2.22
N GLY A 359 -8.34 35.73 2.68
CA GLY A 359 -9.37 35.66 3.72
C GLY A 359 -8.91 36.12 5.10
N ASP A 360 -9.64 35.70 6.13
CA ASP A 360 -9.40 36.11 7.51
C ASP A 360 -8.30 35.30 8.20
N SER A 361 -7.86 35.76 9.38
CA SER A 361 -6.82 35.07 10.15
C SER A 361 -7.23 33.65 10.58
N PRO A 362 -6.28 32.70 10.70
CA PRO A 362 -4.86 32.89 10.43
C PRO A 362 -4.51 32.72 8.94
N LYS A 363 -3.87 33.71 8.36
CA LYS A 363 -3.41 33.68 6.97
C LYS A 363 -1.90 33.79 6.85
N CYS A 364 -1.39 33.39 5.70
CA CYS A 364 0.01 33.60 5.34
C CYS A 364 0.17 35.04 4.81
N ASP A 365 0.83 35.90 5.59
CA ASP A 365 1.13 37.27 5.22
C ASP A 365 2.34 37.31 4.28
N VAL A 366 2.08 37.01 3.02
CA VAL A 366 3.07 37.01 1.94
C VAL A 366 2.82 38.22 1.07
N PRO A 367 3.83 39.02 0.73
CA PRO A 367 3.69 40.07 -0.26
C PRO A 367 3.07 39.55 -1.56
N THR A 368 2.05 40.23 -2.09
CA THR A 368 1.29 39.77 -3.26
C THR A 368 2.15 39.58 -4.50
N GLU A 369 3.25 40.29 -4.60
CA GLU A 369 4.22 40.19 -5.71
C GLU A 369 5.02 38.87 -5.67
N LEU A 370 5.05 38.18 -4.53
CA LEU A 370 5.75 36.91 -4.37
C LEU A 370 4.84 35.69 -4.62
N ILE A 371 3.54 35.91 -4.82
CA ILE A 371 2.61 34.88 -5.25
C ILE A 371 2.70 34.79 -6.78
N PRO A 372 3.31 33.75 -7.37
CA PRO A 372 3.51 33.69 -8.82
C PRO A 372 2.17 33.69 -9.56
N THR A 373 2.15 34.29 -10.74
CA THR A 373 1.10 34.03 -11.74
C THR A 373 1.16 32.54 -12.11
N GLY A 374 0.11 31.78 -11.81
CA GLY A 374 0.12 30.32 -11.88
C GLY A 374 0.42 29.67 -10.52
N ASN A 375 -0.17 30.22 -9.47
CA ASN A 375 -0.07 29.72 -8.11
C ASN A 375 -0.47 28.25 -8.04
N THR A 376 0.46 27.41 -7.62
CA THR A 376 0.24 25.98 -7.42
C THR A 376 -0.15 25.62 -5.98
N ASN A 377 -0.22 26.63 -5.09
CA ASN A 377 -0.62 26.40 -3.71
C ASN A 377 -2.15 26.28 -3.62
N ILE A 378 -2.60 25.44 -2.71
CA ILE A 378 -4.02 25.24 -2.42
C ILE A 378 -4.45 26.21 -1.32
N ASP A 379 -5.42 27.08 -1.62
CA ASP A 379 -6.01 27.99 -0.64
C ASP A 379 -7.13 27.28 0.14
N ILE A 380 -6.86 27.03 1.41
CA ILE A 380 -7.74 26.24 2.30
C ILE A 380 -8.66 27.11 3.16
N LYS A 381 -8.84 28.39 2.85
CA LYS A 381 -9.59 29.35 3.68
C LYS A 381 -11.02 28.93 4.04
N ASN A 382 -11.65 28.13 3.19
CA ASN A 382 -13.04 27.68 3.37
C ASN A 382 -13.11 26.23 3.87
N GLU A 383 -11.97 25.59 4.07
CA GLU A 383 -11.90 24.18 4.46
C GLU A 383 -11.87 24.03 5.98
N VAL A 384 -12.40 22.92 6.45
CA VAL A 384 -12.28 22.52 7.85
C VAL A 384 -11.34 21.34 8.00
N PHE A 385 -10.70 21.24 9.15
CA PHE A 385 -9.73 20.18 9.41
C PHE A 385 -10.25 18.79 9.04
N SER A 386 -11.46 18.46 9.48
CA SER A 386 -12.06 17.14 9.30
C SER A 386 -12.43 16.78 7.86
N THR A 387 -12.40 17.72 6.92
CA THR A 387 -12.59 17.43 5.48
C THR A 387 -11.30 17.02 4.80
N LEU A 388 -10.15 17.51 5.28
CA LEU A 388 -8.87 17.30 4.62
C LEU A 388 -7.94 16.32 5.34
N LEU A 389 -8.09 16.17 6.65
CA LEU A 389 -7.22 15.34 7.47
C LEU A 389 -8.00 14.41 8.39
N GLU A 390 -7.46 13.22 8.60
CA GLU A 390 -7.88 12.35 9.71
C GLU A 390 -7.37 12.92 11.04
N PRO A 391 -8.02 12.60 12.17
CA PRO A 391 -7.48 12.93 13.49
C PRO A 391 -6.07 12.38 13.67
N LEU A 392 -5.28 13.04 14.55
CA LEU A 392 -3.96 12.53 14.90
C LEU A 392 -4.04 11.05 15.29
N LYS A 393 -3.27 10.23 14.61
CA LYS A 393 -3.08 8.82 14.97
C LYS A 393 -1.93 8.75 15.95
N ASP A 394 -2.25 8.29 17.16
CA ASP A 394 -1.23 8.03 18.17
C ASP A 394 -0.29 6.91 17.71
N ALA A 395 0.91 6.93 18.29
CA ALA A 395 1.88 5.88 18.08
C ALA A 395 1.31 4.52 18.51
N ASN A 396 1.26 3.58 17.59
CA ASN A 396 0.78 2.22 17.82
C ASN A 396 1.44 1.25 16.81
N GLU A 397 1.11 -0.01 16.91
CA GLU A 397 1.65 -1.07 16.03
C GLU A 397 1.45 -0.83 14.52
N ASN A 398 0.45 -0.03 14.13
CA ASN A 398 0.13 0.23 12.73
C ASN A 398 0.76 1.52 12.20
N THR A 399 1.02 2.51 13.08
CA THR A 399 1.58 3.82 12.70
C THR A 399 3.05 3.98 13.09
N GLY A 400 3.65 2.93 13.68
CA GLY A 400 4.95 3.06 14.32
C GLY A 400 4.87 3.87 15.62
N PHE A 401 5.99 4.34 16.14
CA PHE A 401 6.00 5.15 17.37
C PHE A 401 5.80 6.65 17.13
N LEU A 402 5.69 7.12 15.89
CA LEU A 402 5.50 8.52 15.57
C LEU A 402 4.01 8.85 15.43
N PRO A 403 3.46 9.80 16.18
CA PRO A 403 2.14 10.35 15.89
C PRO A 403 2.11 11.08 14.55
N ILE A 404 1.12 10.79 13.72
CA ILE A 404 1.02 11.29 12.34
C ILE A 404 -0.43 11.63 11.97
N TYR A 405 -0.61 12.43 10.89
CA TYR A 405 -1.89 12.72 10.29
C TYR A 405 -1.96 12.16 8.88
N TYR A 406 -3.05 11.48 8.57
CA TYR A 406 -3.33 11.04 7.20
C TYR A 406 -4.17 12.08 6.45
N PRO A 407 -3.82 12.44 5.22
CA PRO A 407 -4.73 13.20 4.36
C PRO A 407 -5.94 12.34 3.99
N LYS A 408 -7.10 13.00 3.78
CA LYS A 408 -8.32 12.34 3.31
C LYS A 408 -8.42 12.40 1.80
N ASN A 409 -8.78 11.29 1.21
CA ASN A 409 -9.18 11.21 -0.19
C ASN A 409 -10.69 11.46 -0.29
N ASN A 410 -11.09 12.71 -0.44
CA ASN A 410 -12.51 13.11 -0.50
C ASN A 410 -12.99 13.49 -1.90
N PHE A 411 -12.14 13.37 -2.92
CA PHE A 411 -12.44 13.71 -4.32
C PHE A 411 -13.01 15.13 -4.52
N SER A 412 -12.71 16.04 -3.60
CA SER A 412 -13.15 17.44 -3.69
C SER A 412 -12.18 18.26 -4.55
N ALA A 413 -12.63 19.46 -4.94
CA ALA A 413 -11.78 20.41 -5.67
C ALA A 413 -10.59 20.90 -4.82
N THR A 414 -10.65 20.74 -3.50
CA THR A 414 -9.59 21.07 -2.55
C THR A 414 -9.00 19.77 -2.00
N ASP A 415 -8.36 19.01 -2.88
CA ASP A 415 -7.73 17.76 -2.50
C ASP A 415 -6.24 17.96 -2.23
N LEU A 416 -5.73 17.36 -1.17
CA LEU A 416 -4.31 17.35 -0.82
C LEU A 416 -3.54 16.26 -1.54
N ILE A 417 -4.24 15.42 -2.29
CA ILE A 417 -3.74 14.21 -2.90
C ILE A 417 -3.39 14.49 -4.35
N ASP A 418 -2.29 13.93 -4.82
CA ASP A 418 -1.91 13.93 -6.24
C ASP A 418 -1.73 15.31 -6.88
N VAL A 419 -1.22 16.27 -6.16
CA VAL A 419 -1.25 17.68 -6.59
C VAL A 419 -0.27 18.05 -7.69
N ASP A 420 0.81 17.33 -7.90
CA ASP A 420 1.81 17.61 -8.96
C ASP A 420 1.76 16.59 -10.09
N THR A 421 0.64 16.56 -10.82
CA THR A 421 0.40 15.59 -11.90
C THR A 421 1.32 15.73 -13.11
N GLU A 422 2.01 16.86 -13.24
CA GLU A 422 2.95 17.12 -14.32
C GLU A 422 4.42 16.96 -13.89
N ASN A 423 4.63 16.57 -12.62
CA ASN A 423 5.96 16.42 -12.01
C ASN A 423 6.84 17.67 -12.13
N LYS A 424 6.23 18.83 -11.93
CA LYS A 424 6.89 20.15 -12.04
C LYS A 424 7.74 20.50 -10.84
N ALA A 425 7.48 19.87 -9.70
CA ALA A 425 8.28 19.99 -8.50
C ALA A 425 8.70 18.60 -8.02
N THR A 426 9.89 18.50 -7.50
CA THR A 426 10.39 17.27 -6.90
C THR A 426 9.91 17.19 -5.47
N CYS A 427 8.99 16.27 -5.16
CA CYS A 427 8.70 15.90 -3.78
C CYS A 427 9.77 14.95 -3.21
N GLN A 428 9.70 14.68 -1.92
CA GLN A 428 10.56 13.67 -1.31
C GLN A 428 10.24 12.28 -1.86
N THR A 429 11.25 11.42 -1.91
CA THR A 429 11.09 10.05 -2.44
C THR A 429 10.36 9.13 -1.47
N GLN A 430 10.39 9.45 -0.19
CA GLN A 430 9.73 8.71 0.89
C GLN A 430 8.89 9.65 1.72
N ASP A 431 7.88 9.12 2.38
CA ASP A 431 7.07 9.82 3.37
C ASP A 431 7.64 9.67 4.79
N GLN A 432 6.97 10.23 5.80
CA GLN A 432 7.40 10.17 7.20
C GLN A 432 7.54 8.74 7.73
N ARG A 433 6.85 7.77 7.15
CA ARG A 433 6.91 6.36 7.52
C ARG A 433 8.05 5.60 6.84
N GLY A 434 8.78 6.26 5.94
CA GLY A 434 9.78 5.64 5.08
C GLY A 434 9.19 4.94 3.85
N LEU A 435 7.90 5.15 3.56
CA LEU A 435 7.22 4.55 2.42
C LEU A 435 7.42 5.40 1.16
N SER A 436 7.52 4.74 0.01
CA SER A 436 7.74 5.43 -1.26
C SER A 436 6.56 6.31 -1.64
N ARG A 437 6.82 7.60 -1.95
CA ARG A 437 5.84 8.54 -2.52
C ARG A 437 5.68 8.35 -4.02
N LEU A 438 6.71 7.86 -4.68
CA LEU A 438 6.74 7.74 -6.12
C LEU A 438 6.58 6.29 -6.52
N VAL A 439 5.66 6.04 -7.42
CA VAL A 439 5.53 4.74 -8.07
C VAL A 439 6.73 4.60 -9.02
N SER A 440 7.58 3.62 -8.78
CA SER A 440 8.71 3.39 -9.68
C SER A 440 8.21 2.88 -11.04
N ASN A 441 8.81 3.38 -12.13
CA ASN A 441 8.58 2.92 -13.49
C ASN A 441 9.15 1.51 -13.71
N THR A 442 8.77 0.54 -12.88
CA THR A 442 9.18 -0.83 -13.07
C THR A 442 8.28 -1.52 -14.10
N TYR A 443 8.78 -2.56 -14.71
CA TYR A 443 8.14 -3.38 -15.74
C TYR A 443 6.66 -3.74 -15.47
N TYR A 444 6.27 -3.84 -14.19
CA TYR A 444 4.92 -4.17 -13.78
C TYR A 444 3.91 -3.04 -14.00
N TYR A 445 4.35 -1.79 -14.03
CA TYR A 445 3.49 -0.61 -14.19
C TYR A 445 3.28 -0.18 -15.63
N GLN A 446 4.10 -0.64 -16.57
CA GLN A 446 4.01 -0.26 -17.97
C GLN A 446 2.68 -0.68 -18.62
N ASN A 447 1.98 -1.65 -18.04
CA ASN A 447 0.69 -2.13 -18.53
C ASN A 447 -0.53 -1.52 -17.82
N LEU A 448 -0.33 -0.74 -16.76
CA LEU A 448 -1.42 -0.14 -15.98
C LEU A 448 -1.77 1.28 -16.45
N GLY A 449 -1.36 1.70 -17.62
CA GLY A 449 -1.65 2.96 -18.31
C GLY A 449 -1.90 4.17 -17.39
N ASN A 450 -1.14 5.25 -17.53
CA ASN A 450 -1.37 6.55 -16.85
C ASN A 450 -1.20 6.63 -15.32
N ILE A 451 -0.33 5.82 -14.71
CA ILE A 451 0.10 6.11 -13.35
C ILE A 451 0.93 7.40 -13.38
N LYS A 452 0.38 8.44 -12.82
CA LYS A 452 1.07 9.72 -12.68
C LYS A 452 1.88 9.69 -11.38
N ASN A 453 3.17 9.96 -11.46
CA ASN A 453 4.00 10.25 -10.30
C ASN A 453 3.59 11.63 -9.79
N SER A 454 2.64 11.68 -8.91
CA SER A 454 2.21 12.87 -8.22
C SER A 454 2.40 12.68 -6.72
N CYS A 455 2.45 13.75 -5.98
CA CYS A 455 2.73 13.72 -4.55
C CYS A 455 1.57 14.29 -3.76
N ASP A 456 1.36 13.74 -2.58
CA ASP A 456 0.44 14.31 -1.61
C ASP A 456 1.11 15.47 -0.85
N ILE A 457 0.31 16.43 -0.47
CA ILE A 457 0.75 17.53 0.40
C ILE A 457 0.80 17.02 1.84
N GLY A 458 1.89 17.31 2.52
CA GLY A 458 2.09 16.90 3.90
C GLY A 458 3.10 15.78 4.08
N SER A 459 3.23 15.31 5.33
CA SER A 459 4.25 14.33 5.72
C SER A 459 3.93 12.90 5.32
N ILE A 460 2.68 12.59 5.01
CA ILE A 460 2.20 11.25 4.67
C ILE A 460 1.75 11.22 3.22
N GLU A 461 2.11 10.16 2.53
CA GLU A 461 1.61 9.80 1.20
C GLU A 461 0.53 8.74 1.34
N LEU A 462 -0.67 9.00 0.85
CA LEU A 462 -1.66 7.95 0.70
C LEU A 462 -1.23 6.99 -0.39
N MET A 463 -1.42 5.71 -0.14
CA MET A 463 -1.11 4.71 -1.14
C MET A 463 -2.04 4.83 -2.32
N LYS A 464 -1.47 5.06 -3.48
CA LYS A 464 -2.17 4.92 -4.75
C LYS A 464 -2.06 3.47 -5.20
N LEU A 465 -3.15 2.78 -5.02
CA LEU A 465 -3.45 1.69 -5.89
C LEU A 465 -4.12 2.30 -7.10
N THR A 466 -3.37 2.71 -8.08
CA THR A 466 -3.94 2.90 -9.39
C THR A 466 -4.34 1.53 -9.89
N ALA A 467 -5.48 1.12 -9.45
CA ALA A 467 -6.19 0.05 -10.07
C ALA A 467 -6.57 0.59 -11.44
N GLY A 468 -5.74 0.30 -12.40
CA GLY A 468 -6.13 0.37 -13.78
C GLY A 468 -7.39 -0.45 -13.95
N ASP A 469 -8.16 -0.19 -14.97
CA ASP A 469 -9.34 -0.95 -15.30
C ASP A 469 -9.00 -2.44 -15.32
N LEU A 470 -9.45 -3.17 -14.32
CA LEU A 470 -9.34 -4.61 -14.30
C LEU A 470 -10.41 -5.17 -15.25
N GLU A 471 -10.00 -5.93 -16.25
CA GLU A 471 -10.94 -6.68 -17.04
C GLU A 471 -11.30 -7.99 -16.33
N GLY A 472 -12.57 -8.22 -16.13
CA GLY A 472 -13.09 -9.49 -15.64
C GLY A 472 -12.83 -10.59 -16.67
N LEU A 473 -12.21 -11.66 -16.27
CA LEU A 473 -11.88 -12.82 -17.11
C LEU A 473 -13.05 -13.78 -17.20
N GLY A 474 -14.01 -13.47 -18.04
CA GLY A 474 -15.06 -14.39 -18.44
C GLY A 474 -16.12 -14.70 -17.38
N ASN A 475 -17.26 -15.16 -17.85
CA ASN A 475 -18.35 -15.63 -17.01
C ASN A 475 -18.07 -17.10 -16.63
N ILE A 476 -17.71 -17.34 -15.39
CA ILE A 476 -17.55 -18.72 -14.91
C ILE A 476 -18.62 -18.96 -13.87
N SER A 477 -19.45 -19.96 -14.05
CA SER A 477 -20.38 -20.38 -13.02
C SER A 477 -19.64 -20.90 -11.81
N PHE A 478 -20.21 -20.73 -10.62
CA PHE A 478 -19.63 -21.22 -9.37
C PHE A 478 -19.32 -22.73 -9.44
N THR A 479 -20.23 -23.52 -10.01
CA THR A 479 -20.05 -24.97 -10.19
C THR A 479 -18.86 -25.30 -11.07
N THR A 480 -18.70 -24.58 -12.20
CA THR A 480 -17.57 -24.77 -13.13
C THR A 480 -16.25 -24.39 -12.45
N LEU A 481 -16.26 -23.34 -11.64
CA LEU A 481 -15.08 -22.90 -10.88
C LEU A 481 -14.64 -23.96 -9.86
N LEU A 482 -15.59 -24.50 -9.08
CA LEU A 482 -15.31 -25.58 -8.13
C LEU A 482 -14.78 -26.84 -8.81
N ASP A 483 -15.37 -27.23 -9.92
CA ASP A 483 -14.91 -28.39 -10.70
C ASP A 483 -13.48 -28.18 -11.23
N THR A 484 -13.17 -26.98 -11.68
CA THR A 484 -11.82 -26.61 -12.13
C THR A 484 -10.81 -26.70 -10.99
N PHE A 485 -11.13 -26.20 -9.80
CA PHE A 485 -10.26 -26.30 -8.63
C PHE A 485 -10.09 -27.74 -8.18
N GLN A 486 -11.15 -28.54 -8.19
CA GLN A 486 -11.09 -29.95 -7.84
C GLN A 486 -10.17 -30.74 -8.81
N LYS A 487 -10.33 -30.54 -10.10
CA LYS A 487 -9.47 -31.17 -11.10
C LYS A 487 -8.01 -30.79 -10.95
N SER A 488 -7.74 -29.52 -10.63
CA SER A 488 -6.38 -29.05 -10.38
C SER A 488 -5.80 -29.66 -9.10
N TYR A 489 -6.58 -29.74 -8.04
CA TYR A 489 -6.19 -30.42 -6.80
C TYR A 489 -5.83 -31.89 -7.06
N ASP A 490 -6.73 -32.63 -7.74
CA ASP A 490 -6.54 -34.05 -8.04
C ASP A 490 -5.30 -34.27 -8.92
N LEU A 491 -5.02 -33.37 -9.87
CA LEU A 491 -3.83 -33.42 -10.69
C LEU A 491 -2.54 -33.32 -9.84
N TYR A 492 -2.44 -32.30 -9.00
CA TYR A 492 -1.24 -32.13 -8.18
C TYR A 492 -1.08 -33.21 -7.10
N ASP A 493 -2.19 -33.72 -6.57
CA ASP A 493 -2.18 -34.88 -5.65
C ASP A 493 -1.68 -36.13 -6.36
N SER A 494 -2.11 -36.38 -7.61
CA SER A 494 -1.63 -37.52 -8.41
C SER A 494 -0.16 -37.39 -8.75
N LEU A 495 0.31 -36.20 -9.14
CA LEU A 495 1.71 -35.94 -9.43
C LEU A 495 2.62 -36.15 -8.21
N LEU A 496 2.15 -35.82 -7.02
CA LEU A 496 2.91 -36.02 -5.77
C LEU A 496 2.96 -37.50 -5.37
N LYS A 497 2.01 -38.33 -5.79
CA LYS A 497 1.95 -39.76 -5.55
C LYS A 497 2.74 -40.59 -6.60
N ASP A 498 3.08 -39.97 -7.72
CA ASP A 498 3.85 -40.62 -8.78
C ASP A 498 5.33 -40.73 -8.36
N PRO A 499 5.88 -41.95 -8.21
CA PRO A 499 7.26 -42.15 -7.80
C PRO A 499 8.27 -41.66 -8.85
N THR A 500 7.85 -41.36 -10.07
CA THR A 500 8.71 -40.84 -11.14
C THR A 500 8.80 -39.30 -11.13
N THR A 501 8.06 -38.63 -10.24
CA THR A 501 8.09 -37.18 -10.14
C THR A 501 9.49 -36.68 -9.73
N PRO A 502 10.14 -35.82 -10.54
CA PRO A 502 11.44 -35.28 -10.20
C PRO A 502 11.43 -34.48 -8.90
N SER A 503 12.43 -34.67 -8.04
CA SER A 503 12.52 -34.08 -6.70
C SER A 503 12.45 -32.52 -6.69
N ASN A 504 12.93 -31.87 -7.75
CA ASN A 504 12.90 -30.43 -7.92
C ASN A 504 11.49 -29.87 -8.10
N PHE A 505 10.50 -30.68 -8.51
CA PHE A 505 9.12 -30.25 -8.65
C PHE A 505 8.25 -30.55 -7.42
N VAL A 506 8.70 -31.39 -6.51
CA VAL A 506 7.92 -31.81 -5.34
C VAL A 506 7.50 -30.61 -4.48
N VAL A 507 8.42 -29.67 -4.24
CA VAL A 507 8.11 -28.47 -3.45
C VAL A 507 7.05 -27.61 -4.15
N TYR A 508 7.19 -27.39 -5.44
CA TYR A 508 6.22 -26.66 -6.25
C TYR A 508 4.84 -27.32 -6.22
N TYR A 509 4.77 -28.64 -6.43
CA TYR A 509 3.48 -29.35 -6.43
C TYR A 509 2.81 -29.33 -5.05
N LYS A 510 3.56 -29.41 -3.96
CA LYS A 510 3.02 -29.26 -2.59
C LYS A 510 2.40 -27.90 -2.37
N VAL A 511 3.05 -26.83 -2.83
CA VAL A 511 2.51 -25.47 -2.72
C VAL A 511 1.22 -25.35 -3.53
N ARG A 512 1.22 -25.82 -4.79
CA ARG A 512 0.01 -25.76 -5.65
C ARG A 512 -1.14 -26.58 -5.08
N LEU A 513 -0.85 -27.76 -4.54
CA LEU A 513 -1.87 -28.59 -3.89
C LEU A 513 -2.50 -27.87 -2.68
N ALA A 514 -1.67 -27.23 -1.86
CA ALA A 514 -2.16 -26.47 -0.70
C ALA A 514 -3.02 -25.27 -1.13
N GLU A 515 -2.64 -24.55 -2.18
CA GLU A 515 -3.40 -23.43 -2.74
C GLU A 515 -4.78 -23.88 -3.25
N PHE A 516 -4.85 -24.97 -4.03
CA PHE A 516 -6.15 -25.46 -4.53
C PHE A 516 -7.01 -26.05 -3.43
N LYS A 517 -6.40 -26.65 -2.40
CA LYS A 517 -7.14 -27.07 -1.20
C LYS A 517 -7.78 -25.88 -0.48
N ASP A 518 -7.02 -24.82 -0.26
CA ASP A 518 -7.51 -23.59 0.39
C ASP A 518 -8.64 -22.96 -0.42
N LEU A 519 -8.48 -22.87 -1.74
CA LEU A 519 -9.55 -22.36 -2.62
C LEU A 519 -10.80 -23.23 -2.53
N LEU A 520 -10.68 -24.54 -2.61
CA LEU A 520 -11.83 -25.46 -2.51
C LEU A 520 -12.54 -25.32 -1.17
N ASP A 521 -11.80 -25.25 -0.07
CA ASP A 521 -12.37 -25.11 1.27
C ASP A 521 -13.10 -23.77 1.41
N LYS A 522 -12.52 -22.68 0.93
CA LYS A 522 -13.14 -21.34 0.93
C LYS A 522 -14.42 -21.30 0.11
N PHE A 523 -14.37 -21.80 -1.13
CA PHE A 523 -15.52 -21.77 -2.02
C PHE A 523 -16.63 -22.72 -1.57
N LYS A 524 -16.32 -23.90 -1.02
CA LYS A 524 -17.31 -24.81 -0.44
C LYS A 524 -17.98 -24.23 0.81
N ASN A 525 -17.28 -23.42 1.57
CA ASN A 525 -17.80 -22.76 2.77
C ASN A 525 -18.60 -21.49 2.45
N ASP A 526 -18.54 -21.00 1.22
CA ASP A 526 -19.35 -19.86 0.78
C ASP A 526 -20.81 -20.28 0.54
N THR A 527 -21.54 -20.50 1.62
CA THR A 527 -22.94 -20.95 1.57
C THR A 527 -23.88 -19.92 0.96
N ALA A 528 -23.51 -18.64 0.97
CA ALA A 528 -24.31 -17.57 0.38
C ALA A 528 -24.36 -17.64 -1.15
N HIS A 529 -23.29 -18.12 -1.78
CA HIS A 529 -23.13 -18.14 -3.23
C HIS A 529 -23.06 -19.54 -3.84
N VAL A 530 -23.00 -20.60 -3.02
CA VAL A 530 -22.86 -21.99 -3.48
C VAL A 530 -23.96 -22.43 -4.46
N ASN A 531 -25.14 -21.84 -4.32
CA ASN A 531 -26.30 -22.10 -5.20
C ASN A 531 -26.55 -20.97 -6.19
N THR A 532 -25.70 -19.93 -6.25
CA THR A 532 -25.85 -18.87 -7.22
C THR A 532 -25.51 -19.44 -8.60
N LYS A 533 -26.51 -19.44 -9.44
CA LYS A 533 -26.41 -19.85 -10.82
C LYS A 533 -26.27 -18.63 -11.73
N TYR A 534 -25.76 -17.55 -11.19
CA TYR A 534 -25.56 -16.30 -11.90
C TYR A 534 -24.29 -16.34 -12.72
N ARG A 535 -24.27 -15.57 -13.75
CA ARG A 535 -23.04 -15.17 -14.38
C ARG A 535 -22.23 -14.37 -13.37
N ALA A 536 -21.11 -14.89 -12.98
CA ALA A 536 -20.27 -14.30 -11.97
C ALA A 536 -18.83 -14.17 -12.47
N ILE A 537 -18.20 -13.07 -12.10
CA ILE A 537 -16.79 -12.83 -12.31
C ILE A 537 -16.14 -12.72 -10.95
N TYR A 538 -15.18 -13.61 -10.68
CA TYR A 538 -14.41 -13.63 -9.46
C TYR A 538 -13.07 -12.98 -9.71
N ILE A 539 -12.74 -11.96 -8.93
CA ILE A 539 -11.51 -11.20 -9.07
C ILE A 539 -10.70 -11.33 -7.79
N ASP A 540 -9.61 -12.07 -7.92
CA ASP A 540 -8.63 -12.21 -6.86
C ASP A 540 -7.60 -11.09 -6.99
N LEU A 541 -7.65 -10.11 -6.08
CA LEU A 541 -6.73 -8.98 -6.07
C LEU A 541 -5.27 -9.38 -5.89
N LYS A 542 -4.99 -10.56 -5.34
CA LYS A 542 -3.62 -11.10 -5.22
C LYS A 542 -2.96 -11.36 -6.56
N ASN A 543 -3.76 -11.61 -7.61
CA ASN A 543 -3.25 -11.87 -8.97
C ASN A 543 -2.84 -10.60 -9.71
N TYR A 544 -3.23 -9.45 -9.21
CA TYR A 544 -2.86 -8.15 -9.74
C TYR A 544 -1.76 -7.61 -8.85
N GLY A 545 -0.54 -7.52 -9.33
CA GLY A 545 0.59 -6.98 -8.59
C GLY A 545 0.39 -5.50 -8.33
N PHE A 546 -0.46 -5.16 -7.36
CA PHE A 546 -0.67 -3.78 -6.97
C PHE A 546 0.61 -3.23 -6.34
N PRO A 547 1.05 -2.05 -6.78
CA PRO A 547 2.18 -1.39 -6.16
C PRO A 547 1.78 -0.91 -4.78
N LEU A 548 2.17 -1.66 -3.79
CA LEU A 548 2.10 -1.21 -2.41
C LEU A 548 3.41 -0.50 -2.07
N PRO A 549 3.42 0.58 -1.29
CA PRO A 549 4.63 1.25 -0.88
C PRO A 549 5.60 0.24 -0.29
N SER A 550 6.84 0.36 -0.70
CA SER A 550 7.93 -0.45 -0.19
C SER A 550 8.75 0.42 0.75
N GLU A 551 9.11 -0.11 1.91
CA GLU A 551 10.08 0.52 2.80
C GLU A 551 11.48 0.52 2.21
N ASP A 552 11.68 -0.27 1.18
CA ASP A 552 13.00 -0.48 0.61
C ASP A 552 13.15 0.33 -0.67
N VAL A 553 14.23 1.11 -0.72
CA VAL A 553 14.70 1.79 -1.95
C VAL A 553 14.96 0.79 -3.08
N SER A 554 15.08 -0.52 -2.77
CA SER A 554 15.27 -1.59 -3.76
C SER A 554 14.00 -1.98 -4.52
N HIS A 555 12.86 -1.33 -4.27
CA HIS A 555 11.61 -1.52 -5.02
C HIS A 555 11.01 -2.93 -4.93
N VAL A 556 11.07 -3.57 -3.79
CA VAL A 556 10.37 -4.83 -3.58
C VAL A 556 8.87 -4.57 -3.53
N LEU A 557 8.16 -5.07 -4.54
CA LEU A 557 6.71 -4.96 -4.60
C LEU A 557 6.09 -5.77 -3.45
N LYS A 558 5.21 -5.12 -2.70
CA LYS A 558 4.31 -5.80 -1.78
C LYS A 558 3.05 -6.18 -2.54
N PHE A 559 2.46 -7.33 -2.20
CA PHE A 559 1.21 -7.78 -2.80
C PHE A 559 0.04 -7.57 -1.84
N PHE A 560 -1.14 -7.37 -2.41
CA PHE A 560 -2.37 -7.32 -1.63
C PHE A 560 -2.52 -8.57 -0.75
N ASN A 561 -2.89 -8.37 0.50
CA ASN A 561 -3.27 -9.44 1.43
C ASN A 561 -4.47 -9.00 2.28
N THR A 562 -5.19 -9.97 2.82
CA THR A 562 -6.41 -9.73 3.60
C THR A 562 -6.17 -9.57 5.09
N THR A 563 -4.94 -9.74 5.55
CA THR A 563 -4.53 -9.50 6.93
C THR A 563 -4.47 -8.01 7.21
N ASP A 564 -3.86 -7.24 6.31
CA ASP A 564 -3.57 -5.82 6.52
C ASP A 564 -4.57 -4.90 5.85
N TYR A 565 -5.28 -5.41 4.83
CA TYR A 565 -6.18 -4.60 4.01
C TYR A 565 -7.61 -5.11 4.05
N SER A 566 -8.54 -4.17 3.92
CA SER A 566 -9.97 -4.41 3.69
C SER A 566 -10.35 -3.93 2.30
N VAL A 567 -11.33 -4.56 1.71
CA VAL A 567 -11.85 -4.19 0.38
C VAL A 567 -13.34 -3.91 0.49
N LYS A 568 -13.76 -2.81 -0.11
CA LYS A 568 -15.16 -2.51 -0.39
C LYS A 568 -15.35 -2.54 -1.90
N ALA A 569 -16.43 -3.12 -2.38
CA ALA A 569 -16.78 -3.12 -3.79
C ALA A 569 -18.23 -2.67 -3.98
N GLU A 570 -18.48 -1.88 -5.03
CA GLU A 570 -19.78 -1.26 -5.31
C GLU A 570 -20.06 -1.29 -6.82
N PRO A 571 -21.29 -1.64 -7.26
CA PRO A 571 -21.64 -1.64 -8.67
C PRO A 571 -21.74 -0.20 -9.21
N LEU A 572 -21.30 -0.01 -10.45
CA LEU A 572 -21.49 1.22 -11.21
C LEU A 572 -22.38 0.95 -12.42
N GLY A 573 -23.15 1.95 -12.85
CA GLY A 573 -23.90 1.92 -14.07
C GLY A 573 -23.00 1.92 -15.32
N VAL A 574 -23.51 1.35 -16.40
CA VAL A 574 -22.82 1.36 -17.70
C VAL A 574 -22.52 2.79 -18.13
N GLY A 575 -21.27 3.07 -18.45
CA GLY A 575 -20.81 4.39 -18.91
C GLY A 575 -20.64 5.44 -17.81
N GLN A 576 -20.89 5.11 -16.55
CA GLN A 576 -20.66 6.04 -15.44
C GLN A 576 -19.17 6.18 -15.13
N LYS A 577 -18.76 7.39 -14.87
CA LYS A 577 -17.42 7.68 -14.36
C LYS A 577 -17.38 7.51 -12.84
N VAL A 578 -16.19 7.40 -12.30
CA VAL A 578 -15.98 7.29 -10.83
C VAL A 578 -16.62 8.47 -10.10
N GLU A 579 -16.59 9.64 -10.71
CA GLU A 579 -17.15 10.88 -10.18
C GLU A 579 -18.68 10.89 -10.09
N ASP A 580 -19.37 10.04 -10.86
CA ASP A 580 -20.83 10.03 -10.96
C ASP A 580 -21.50 9.01 -10.00
N LEU A 581 -20.80 8.55 -9.00
CA LEU A 581 -21.20 7.46 -8.10
C LEU A 581 -22.51 7.62 -7.32
N THR A 582 -23.11 8.81 -7.35
CA THR A 582 -24.19 9.13 -6.40
C THR A 582 -25.61 8.96 -6.95
N SER A 583 -25.84 8.76 -8.24
CA SER A 583 -27.13 9.08 -8.81
C SER A 583 -27.95 7.94 -9.44
N ASP A 584 -27.41 6.74 -9.74
CA ASP A 584 -28.23 5.74 -10.45
C ASP A 584 -28.63 4.53 -9.60
N THR A 585 -29.87 4.57 -9.12
CA THR A 585 -30.48 3.49 -8.34
C THR A 585 -30.97 2.31 -9.20
N GLU A 586 -31.27 2.52 -10.47
CA GLU A 586 -31.82 1.46 -11.35
C GLU A 586 -30.74 0.47 -11.79
N THR A 587 -29.56 0.96 -12.16
CA THR A 587 -28.46 0.09 -12.58
C THR A 587 -27.92 -0.75 -11.42
N LYS A 588 -27.90 -0.18 -10.20
CA LYS A 588 -27.54 -0.91 -8.98
C LYS A 588 -28.52 -2.04 -8.63
N LYS A 589 -29.70 -2.02 -9.19
CA LYS A 589 -30.77 -2.99 -8.88
C LYS A 589 -30.46 -4.39 -9.41
N ASN A 590 -29.84 -4.49 -10.59
CA ASN A 590 -29.61 -5.75 -11.29
C ASN A 590 -28.15 -6.20 -11.21
N GLN A 591 -27.23 -5.30 -10.91
CA GLN A 591 -25.83 -5.62 -10.71
C GLN A 591 -25.52 -5.82 -9.23
N ARG A 592 -24.63 -6.75 -8.95
CA ARG A 592 -24.03 -6.96 -7.65
C ARG A 592 -22.52 -6.92 -7.81
N CYS A 593 -21.89 -6.11 -7.01
CA CYS A 593 -20.46 -6.10 -6.87
C CYS A 593 -20.14 -5.97 -5.39
N GLU A 594 -19.49 -6.95 -4.85
CA GLU A 594 -19.25 -7.04 -3.42
C GLU A 594 -17.93 -7.74 -3.12
N TRP A 595 -17.33 -7.40 -2.00
CA TRP A 595 -16.25 -8.18 -1.45
C TRP A 595 -16.83 -9.41 -0.76
N ASN A 596 -16.42 -10.59 -1.21
CA ASN A 596 -16.80 -11.84 -0.58
C ASN A 596 -15.71 -12.25 0.43
N PRO A 597 -15.96 -12.09 1.75
CA PRO A 597 -14.94 -12.36 2.77
C PRO A 597 -14.61 -13.85 2.91
N THR A 598 -15.51 -14.75 2.52
CA THR A 598 -15.31 -16.19 2.61
C THR A 598 -14.25 -16.65 1.60
N VAL A 599 -14.39 -16.24 0.35
CA VAL A 599 -13.44 -16.59 -0.71
C VAL A 599 -12.30 -15.59 -0.87
N GLN A 600 -12.41 -14.42 -0.21
CA GLN A 600 -11.45 -13.33 -0.26
C GLN A 600 -11.21 -12.79 -1.68
N GLN A 601 -12.30 -12.63 -2.42
CA GLN A 601 -12.29 -12.13 -3.79
C GLN A 601 -13.44 -11.13 -3.99
N ILE A 602 -13.30 -10.26 -4.97
CA ILE A 602 -14.43 -9.43 -5.42
C ILE A 602 -15.31 -10.29 -6.31
N LEU A 603 -16.59 -10.31 -5.99
CA LEU A 603 -17.61 -10.98 -6.76
C LEU A 603 -18.44 -9.95 -7.51
N PHE A 604 -18.39 -10.00 -8.84
CA PHE A 604 -19.18 -9.17 -9.70
C PHE A 604 -20.15 -10.04 -10.54
N TYR A 605 -21.44 -9.83 -10.38
CA TYR A 605 -22.46 -10.66 -11.03
C TYR A 605 -23.77 -9.89 -11.30
N ARG A 606 -24.62 -10.46 -12.14
CA ARG A 606 -25.95 -9.94 -12.43
C ARG A 606 -27.02 -10.84 -11.84
N VAL A 607 -28.12 -10.21 -11.40
CA VAL A 607 -29.32 -10.91 -10.88
C VAL A 607 -30.51 -10.89 -11.86
N ASP A 608 -30.36 -10.25 -13.02
CA ASP A 608 -31.39 -10.23 -14.08
C ASP A 608 -31.25 -11.42 -15.06
N ASP A 609 -32.10 -11.49 -16.03
CA ASP A 609 -32.29 -12.63 -16.93
C ASP A 609 -31.10 -12.97 -17.85
N GLY A 610 -29.91 -12.68 -17.44
CA GLY A 610 -28.70 -13.08 -18.17
C GLY A 610 -28.57 -12.39 -19.53
N VAL A 611 -28.91 -11.11 -19.60
CA VAL A 611 -28.67 -10.31 -20.79
C VAL A 611 -27.17 -10.23 -21.02
N THR A 612 -26.73 -10.68 -22.19
CA THR A 612 -25.36 -10.52 -22.62
C THR A 612 -25.06 -9.06 -22.89
N SER A 613 -23.91 -8.57 -22.38
CA SER A 613 -23.43 -7.21 -22.62
C SER A 613 -22.30 -7.21 -23.66
N ASN A 614 -22.48 -7.94 -24.76
CA ASN A 614 -21.42 -8.14 -25.76
C ASN A 614 -20.80 -6.87 -26.34
N THR A 615 -21.53 -5.76 -26.32
CA THR A 615 -21.08 -4.47 -26.86
C THR A 615 -20.81 -3.40 -25.81
N THR A 616 -21.20 -3.63 -24.56
CA THR A 616 -21.09 -2.66 -23.48
C THR A 616 -20.39 -3.27 -22.28
N TYR A 617 -19.65 -2.44 -21.56
CA TYR A 617 -19.01 -2.84 -20.32
C TYR A 617 -19.85 -2.38 -19.14
N GLU A 618 -19.88 -3.19 -18.12
CA GLU A 618 -20.38 -2.86 -16.81
C GLU A 618 -19.20 -2.65 -15.87
N PHE A 619 -19.39 -1.81 -14.86
CA PHE A 619 -18.32 -1.38 -14.01
C PHE A 619 -18.63 -1.63 -12.54
N CYS A 620 -17.62 -2.02 -11.82
CA CYS A 620 -17.59 -2.09 -10.36
C CYS A 620 -16.48 -1.18 -9.86
N LYS A 621 -16.75 -0.35 -8.88
CA LYS A 621 -15.72 0.35 -8.12
C LYS A 621 -15.28 -0.53 -6.97
N TYR A 622 -13.99 -0.64 -6.76
CA TYR A 622 -13.46 -1.20 -5.53
C TYR A 622 -12.53 -0.19 -4.84
N THR A 623 -12.51 -0.27 -3.53
CA THR A 623 -11.69 0.56 -2.68
C THR A 623 -10.93 -0.33 -1.72
N ILE A 624 -9.62 -0.12 -1.63
CA ILE A 624 -8.77 -0.81 -0.66
C ILE A 624 -8.46 0.16 0.47
N THR A 625 -8.66 -0.29 1.69
CA THR A 625 -8.36 0.44 2.92
C THR A 625 -7.43 -0.37 3.80
N THR A 626 -6.61 0.28 4.61
CA THR A 626 -5.91 -0.40 5.69
C THR A 626 -6.90 -0.90 6.73
N LYS A 627 -6.50 -1.85 7.59
CA LYS A 627 -7.33 -2.28 8.73
C LYS A 627 -7.59 -1.15 9.73
N THR A 628 -6.78 -0.13 9.73
CA THR A 628 -6.95 1.08 10.55
C THR A 628 -7.93 2.08 9.94
N GLY A 629 -8.42 1.82 8.72
CA GLY A 629 -9.43 2.62 8.05
C GLY A 629 -8.90 3.73 7.15
N GLU A 630 -7.57 3.76 6.89
CA GLU A 630 -7.00 4.65 5.87
C GLU A 630 -7.41 4.17 4.48
N GLU A 631 -8.09 5.02 3.71
CA GLU A 631 -8.42 4.73 2.33
C GLU A 631 -7.16 4.90 1.46
N LEU A 632 -6.71 3.82 0.86
CA LEU A 632 -5.46 3.81 0.10
C LEU A 632 -5.70 4.12 -1.37
N SER A 633 -6.69 3.50 -1.96
CA SER A 633 -6.99 3.68 -3.38
C SER A 633 -8.33 3.11 -3.77
N SER A 634 -8.88 3.66 -4.85
CA SER A 634 -10.04 3.12 -5.55
C SER A 634 -9.72 2.85 -7.00
N GLY A 635 -10.34 1.82 -7.55
CA GLY A 635 -10.23 1.49 -8.96
C GLY A 635 -11.54 0.97 -9.54
N LEU A 636 -11.58 0.88 -10.86
CA LEU A 636 -12.71 0.33 -11.59
C LEU A 636 -12.39 -1.08 -12.06
N ILE A 637 -13.38 -1.95 -11.95
CA ILE A 637 -13.38 -3.24 -12.59
C ILE A 637 -14.33 -3.15 -13.77
N LYS A 638 -13.80 -3.43 -14.95
CA LYS A 638 -14.54 -3.47 -16.18
C LYS A 638 -14.93 -4.91 -16.49
N ALA A 639 -16.21 -5.18 -16.62
CA ALA A 639 -16.71 -6.51 -16.91
C ALA A 639 -17.60 -6.51 -18.15
N LYS A 640 -17.44 -7.55 -18.94
CA LYS A 640 -18.31 -7.82 -20.08
C LYS A 640 -18.92 -9.18 -19.88
N PHE A 641 -20.22 -9.22 -19.72
CA PHE A 641 -20.97 -10.48 -19.65
C PHE A 641 -21.23 -11.00 -21.05
N SER A 642 -20.18 -11.58 -21.65
CA SER A 642 -20.28 -12.12 -23.01
C SER A 642 -21.02 -13.44 -23.02
N ASN A 643 -21.68 -13.72 -24.14
CA ASN A 643 -22.24 -15.04 -24.40
C ASN A 643 -21.13 -16.09 -24.46
N ILE A 644 -21.29 -17.18 -23.76
CA ILE A 644 -20.40 -18.34 -23.80
C ILE A 644 -21.11 -19.45 -24.54
N ALA A 645 -20.51 -19.93 -25.62
CA ALA A 645 -21.10 -20.98 -26.43
C ALA A 645 -21.44 -22.23 -25.60
N PRO A 646 -22.56 -22.86 -25.86
CA PRO A 646 -23.00 -24.07 -25.18
C PRO A 646 -22.06 -25.23 -25.44
N VAL A 647 -22.15 -26.26 -24.61
CA VAL A 647 -21.34 -27.47 -24.73
C VAL A 647 -22.23 -28.63 -25.21
N SER A 648 -21.86 -29.21 -26.33
CA SER A 648 -22.41 -30.49 -26.78
C SER A 648 -21.58 -31.60 -26.15
N GLY A 649 -22.14 -32.33 -25.22
CA GLY A 649 -21.44 -33.42 -24.50
C GLY A 649 -21.48 -34.75 -25.23
N ASP A 650 -20.54 -35.60 -24.86
CA ASP A 650 -20.49 -36.97 -25.37
C ASP A 650 -21.36 -37.91 -24.53
N GLY A 651 -21.88 -38.92 -25.12
CA GLY A 651 -22.71 -39.91 -24.47
C GLY A 651 -22.63 -41.31 -25.10
N THR A 652 -23.15 -42.28 -24.37
CA THR A 652 -23.27 -43.65 -24.89
C THR A 652 -24.68 -44.15 -24.68
N ILE A 653 -25.28 -44.65 -25.72
CA ILE A 653 -26.62 -45.25 -25.65
C ILE A 653 -26.48 -46.71 -26.12
N SER A 654 -26.89 -47.60 -25.26
CA SER A 654 -26.81 -49.05 -25.46
C SER A 654 -28.20 -49.58 -25.88
N PHE A 655 -28.23 -50.40 -26.92
CA PHE A 655 -29.41 -51.04 -27.43
C PHE A 655 -29.36 -52.54 -27.27
N LYS A 656 -30.44 -53.15 -26.88
CA LYS A 656 -30.69 -54.56 -27.17
C LYS A 656 -30.99 -54.68 -28.67
N TYR A 657 -30.64 -55.78 -29.27
CA TYR A 657 -30.86 -56.06 -30.68
C TYR A 657 -32.14 -55.49 -31.21
N LEU A 658 -32.08 -54.74 -32.32
CA LEU A 658 -33.17 -53.98 -32.88
C LEU A 658 -33.37 -54.34 -34.37
N ALA A 659 -34.55 -54.76 -34.73
CA ALA A 659 -34.98 -54.87 -36.13
C ALA A 659 -35.94 -53.75 -36.38
N ASN A 660 -35.56 -52.71 -37.14
CA ASN A 660 -36.44 -51.67 -37.66
C ASN A 660 -37.19 -50.81 -36.61
N GLU A 661 -36.82 -50.86 -35.38
CA GLU A 661 -37.44 -50.03 -34.34
C GLU A 661 -37.04 -48.56 -34.47
N ILE A 662 -37.99 -47.66 -34.17
CA ILE A 662 -37.78 -46.23 -34.12
C ILE A 662 -37.51 -45.86 -32.65
N ILE A 663 -36.32 -45.26 -32.34
CA ILE A 663 -35.85 -45.02 -31.00
C ILE A 663 -35.74 -43.52 -30.75
N PRO A 664 -36.33 -43.02 -29.67
CA PRO A 664 -36.16 -41.63 -29.28
C PRO A 664 -34.83 -41.40 -28.60
N LEU A 665 -34.08 -40.36 -29.03
CA LEU A 665 -32.85 -39.88 -28.45
C LEU A 665 -33.06 -38.48 -27.90
N ASN A 666 -32.84 -38.29 -26.60
CA ASN A 666 -32.77 -36.98 -25.99
C ASN A 666 -31.31 -36.51 -25.95
N LEU A 667 -30.91 -35.74 -26.96
CA LEU A 667 -29.54 -35.25 -27.08
C LEU A 667 -29.22 -34.11 -26.08
N LEU A 668 -30.21 -33.31 -25.68
CA LEU A 668 -30.05 -32.23 -24.72
C LEU A 668 -29.70 -32.74 -23.33
N LYS A 669 -29.93 -34.01 -23.02
CA LYS A 669 -29.47 -34.64 -21.79
C LYS A 669 -27.92 -34.57 -21.62
N TYR A 670 -27.21 -34.54 -22.73
CA TYR A 670 -25.74 -34.48 -22.75
C TYR A 670 -25.20 -33.11 -23.03
N ALA A 671 -26.07 -32.12 -23.24
CA ALA A 671 -25.69 -30.76 -23.51
C ALA A 671 -25.92 -29.87 -22.30
N ASN A 672 -25.12 -28.81 -22.17
CA ASN A 672 -25.35 -27.76 -21.18
C ASN A 672 -24.89 -26.39 -21.71
N ASP A 673 -25.40 -25.34 -21.09
CA ASP A 673 -25.03 -23.96 -21.31
C ASP A 673 -24.67 -23.30 -19.99
N ASP A 674 -23.94 -24.03 -19.16
CA ASP A 674 -23.56 -23.60 -17.81
C ASP A 674 -22.60 -22.43 -17.84
N GLY A 675 -21.94 -22.16 -18.97
CA GLY A 675 -21.08 -21.03 -19.18
C GLY A 675 -21.75 -19.68 -18.97
N ASP A 676 -23.02 -19.59 -19.39
CA ASP A 676 -23.87 -18.40 -19.21
C ASP A 676 -24.64 -18.38 -17.90
N GLY A 677 -24.42 -19.38 -17.09
CA GLY A 677 -25.14 -19.63 -15.87
C GLY A 677 -26.47 -20.36 -16.12
N PRO A 678 -26.75 -21.40 -15.34
CA PRO A 678 -28.02 -22.09 -15.42
C PRO A 678 -29.16 -21.15 -15.00
N VAL A 679 -30.34 -21.43 -15.48
CA VAL A 679 -31.57 -20.70 -15.12
C VAL A 679 -31.70 -20.63 -13.61
N SER A 680 -31.55 -19.44 -13.03
CA SER A 680 -31.58 -19.23 -11.60
C SER A 680 -33.01 -19.23 -11.07
N THR A 681 -33.20 -19.85 -9.91
CA THR A 681 -34.47 -19.75 -9.16
C THR A 681 -34.68 -18.34 -8.57
N LEU A 682 -33.67 -17.47 -8.61
CA LEU A 682 -33.74 -16.10 -8.14
C LEU A 682 -33.98 -15.08 -9.24
N GLN A 683 -34.09 -15.53 -10.51
CA GLN A 683 -34.46 -14.64 -11.60
C GLN A 683 -35.91 -14.17 -11.42
N THR A 684 -36.13 -12.88 -11.64
CA THR A 684 -37.45 -12.26 -11.59
C THR A 684 -38.36 -12.68 -12.76
N LYS A 685 -37.74 -13.28 -13.81
CA LYS A 685 -38.44 -13.87 -14.96
C LYS A 685 -37.99 -15.32 -15.09
N PRO A 686 -38.78 -16.25 -14.61
CA PRO A 686 -38.39 -17.66 -14.50
C PRO A 686 -38.25 -18.44 -15.81
N ASN A 687 -38.42 -17.83 -16.98
CA ASN A 687 -38.65 -18.55 -18.22
C ASN A 687 -37.71 -18.23 -19.38
N LYS A 688 -36.51 -17.68 -19.16
CA LYS A 688 -35.57 -17.64 -20.29
C LYS A 688 -35.07 -19.07 -20.57
N PRO A 689 -35.28 -19.60 -21.77
CA PRO A 689 -34.78 -20.92 -22.10
C PRO A 689 -33.25 -20.91 -22.12
N GLN A 690 -32.66 -22.03 -21.72
CA GLN A 690 -31.20 -22.20 -21.79
C GLN A 690 -30.72 -22.36 -23.24
N PHE A 691 -31.58 -22.95 -24.08
CA PHE A 691 -31.28 -23.25 -25.46
C PHE A 691 -32.18 -22.47 -26.42
N TRP A 692 -31.81 -22.47 -27.70
CA TRP A 692 -32.44 -21.70 -28.74
C TRP A 692 -33.94 -21.98 -28.88
N VAL A 693 -34.71 -20.89 -28.88
CA VAL A 693 -36.14 -20.86 -29.15
C VAL A 693 -36.37 -19.88 -30.30
N ASN A 694 -37.12 -20.29 -31.31
CA ASN A 694 -37.42 -19.42 -32.43
C ASN A 694 -38.50 -18.36 -32.09
N GLU A 695 -38.81 -17.48 -33.05
CA GLU A 695 -39.78 -16.39 -32.88
C GLU A 695 -41.21 -16.88 -32.54
N LYS A 696 -41.50 -18.16 -32.76
CA LYS A 696 -42.79 -18.80 -32.43
C LYS A 696 -42.75 -19.54 -31.10
N GLU A 697 -41.74 -19.26 -30.29
CA GLU A 697 -41.50 -19.92 -28.99
C GLU A 697 -41.32 -21.45 -29.09
N VAL A 698 -40.83 -21.93 -30.23
CA VAL A 698 -40.54 -23.36 -30.46
C VAL A 698 -39.05 -23.57 -30.20
N GLU A 699 -38.75 -24.46 -29.27
CA GLU A 699 -37.36 -24.84 -28.89
C GLU A 699 -36.75 -25.74 -30.01
N LEU A 700 -35.70 -25.27 -30.66
CA LEU A 700 -35.01 -25.90 -31.78
C LEU A 700 -33.48 -25.86 -31.67
N PRO A 701 -32.87 -26.30 -30.56
CA PRO A 701 -31.46 -26.05 -30.31
C PRO A 701 -30.51 -27.06 -30.98
N ILE A 702 -30.99 -28.20 -31.50
CA ILE A 702 -30.13 -29.28 -31.92
C ILE A 702 -29.84 -29.16 -33.41
N TYR A 703 -28.58 -29.11 -33.80
CA TYR A 703 -28.15 -29.20 -35.20
C TYR A 703 -27.44 -30.52 -35.47
N LEU A 704 -27.85 -31.21 -36.50
CA LEU A 704 -27.23 -32.44 -36.96
C LEU A 704 -26.51 -32.17 -38.28
N PRO A 705 -25.17 -32.27 -38.35
CA PRO A 705 -24.43 -32.10 -39.60
C PRO A 705 -24.74 -33.23 -40.61
N SER A 706 -25.19 -34.35 -40.09
CA SER A 706 -25.68 -35.47 -40.90
C SER A 706 -26.88 -36.15 -40.24
N LYS A 707 -27.90 -36.51 -41.03
CA LYS A 707 -29.02 -37.32 -40.56
C LYS A 707 -28.67 -38.80 -40.42
N THR A 708 -27.48 -39.22 -40.87
CA THR A 708 -27.01 -40.59 -40.83
C THR A 708 -25.79 -40.69 -39.91
N SER A 709 -25.75 -41.70 -39.07
CA SER A 709 -24.60 -42.02 -38.23
C SER A 709 -23.34 -42.28 -39.04
N LYS A 710 -22.14 -42.21 -38.42
CA LYS A 710 -20.87 -42.29 -39.14
C LYS A 710 -20.72 -43.53 -40.04
N ASP A 711 -21.10 -44.68 -39.56
CA ASP A 711 -20.99 -45.95 -40.30
C ASP A 711 -22.31 -46.28 -41.05
N GLY A 712 -23.29 -45.37 -41.03
CA GLY A 712 -24.52 -45.49 -41.79
C GLY A 712 -25.50 -46.52 -41.24
N ILE A 713 -25.33 -46.98 -40.04
CA ILE A 713 -26.20 -47.96 -39.39
C ILE A 713 -27.54 -47.34 -38.99
N PHE A 714 -27.47 -46.11 -38.45
CA PHE A 714 -28.65 -45.37 -38.01
C PHE A 714 -28.99 -44.22 -38.96
N THR A 715 -30.28 -43.96 -39.13
CA THR A 715 -30.76 -42.77 -39.82
C THR A 715 -31.77 -42.04 -38.95
N VAL A 716 -31.69 -40.72 -38.89
CA VAL A 716 -32.71 -39.89 -38.27
C VAL A 716 -33.94 -39.84 -39.14
N VAL A 717 -35.04 -40.34 -38.64
CA VAL A 717 -36.28 -40.48 -39.43
C VAL A 717 -37.31 -39.37 -39.13
N LYS A 718 -37.28 -38.81 -37.92
CA LYS A 718 -38.09 -37.68 -37.49
C LYS A 718 -37.55 -37.04 -36.23
N ALA A 719 -38.04 -35.88 -35.84
CA ALA A 719 -37.89 -35.25 -34.56
C ALA A 719 -39.23 -34.75 -34.01
N ASP A 720 -39.33 -34.47 -32.73
CA ASP A 720 -40.54 -33.91 -32.15
C ASP A 720 -40.83 -32.52 -32.74
N ARG A 721 -39.79 -31.74 -33.01
CA ARG A 721 -39.86 -30.41 -33.58
C ARG A 721 -38.73 -30.20 -34.57
N GLU A 722 -38.99 -29.47 -35.65
CA GLU A 722 -37.99 -29.10 -36.67
C GLU A 722 -38.27 -27.71 -37.23
N GLY A 723 -37.22 -26.99 -37.61
CA GLY A 723 -37.30 -25.67 -38.18
C GLY A 723 -35.93 -25.11 -38.53
N PRO A 724 -35.85 -23.89 -39.09
CA PRO A 724 -34.59 -23.29 -39.44
C PRO A 724 -33.73 -23.01 -38.20
N CYS A 725 -32.40 -23.17 -38.31
CA CYS A 725 -31.43 -22.80 -37.30
C CYS A 725 -31.32 -21.28 -37.16
N PRO A 726 -30.76 -20.77 -36.07
CA PRO A 726 -30.64 -19.31 -35.80
C PRO A 726 -29.69 -18.59 -36.75
N GLY A 727 -29.94 -17.31 -36.98
CA GLY A 727 -29.03 -16.39 -37.62
C GLY A 727 -28.66 -16.72 -39.06
N MET A 728 -27.36 -16.65 -39.39
CA MET A 728 -26.84 -16.94 -40.74
C MET A 728 -26.94 -18.42 -41.11
N ASP A 729 -27.16 -19.29 -40.13
CA ASP A 729 -27.34 -20.74 -40.33
C ASP A 729 -28.79 -21.14 -40.69
N SER A 730 -29.66 -20.18 -40.93
CA SER A 730 -31.07 -20.39 -41.20
C SER A 730 -31.39 -21.28 -42.42
N LYS A 731 -30.40 -21.55 -43.25
CA LYS A 731 -30.47 -22.53 -44.32
C LYS A 731 -30.41 -23.98 -43.83
N ASN A 732 -29.93 -24.19 -42.62
CA ASN A 732 -29.82 -25.50 -42.00
C ASN A 732 -31.08 -25.81 -41.21
N MET A 733 -31.36 -27.10 -41.00
CA MET A 733 -32.48 -27.59 -40.22
C MET A 733 -31.99 -27.86 -38.77
N CYS A 734 -32.65 -27.26 -37.81
CA CYS A 734 -32.51 -27.54 -36.42
C CYS A 734 -33.69 -28.30 -35.84
N TYR A 735 -33.45 -29.00 -34.77
CA TYR A 735 -34.39 -29.94 -34.17
C TYR A 735 -34.58 -29.61 -32.67
N GLY A 736 -35.74 -29.99 -32.15
CA GLY A 736 -36.05 -29.86 -30.73
C GLY A 736 -36.81 -31.09 -30.22
N GLY A 737 -36.70 -31.28 -28.89
CA GLY A 737 -37.27 -32.48 -28.27
C GLY A 737 -36.46 -33.75 -28.58
N ASN A 738 -37.14 -34.86 -28.72
CA ASN A 738 -36.48 -36.11 -29.05
C ASN A 738 -36.19 -36.18 -30.58
N ILE A 739 -35.03 -36.70 -30.90
CA ILE A 739 -34.63 -37.12 -32.24
C ILE A 739 -34.89 -38.60 -32.36
N TYR A 740 -35.59 -39.02 -33.39
CA TYR A 740 -35.90 -40.43 -33.58
C TYR A 740 -35.03 -41.04 -34.65
N ILE A 741 -34.26 -42.06 -34.25
CA ILE A 741 -33.38 -42.81 -35.14
C ILE A 741 -33.96 -44.18 -35.44
N GLN A 742 -33.68 -44.70 -36.65
CA GLN A 742 -34.02 -46.03 -37.06
C GLN A 742 -32.77 -46.78 -37.54
N ALA A 743 -32.56 -48.00 -37.02
CA ALA A 743 -31.46 -48.83 -37.44
C ALA A 743 -31.80 -49.48 -38.79
N LYS A 744 -30.82 -49.54 -39.71
CA LYS A 744 -30.88 -50.41 -40.84
C LYS A 744 -30.76 -51.88 -40.32
N ASN A 745 -31.38 -52.87 -41.01
CA ASN A 745 -31.28 -54.25 -40.59
C ASN A 745 -29.89 -54.71 -40.29
N VAL A 746 -29.58 -54.79 -38.98
CA VAL A 746 -28.23 -55.18 -38.50
C VAL A 746 -28.37 -56.41 -37.66
N PHE A 747 -27.73 -57.45 -38.11
CA PHE A 747 -27.76 -58.78 -37.46
C PHE A 747 -26.56 -59.02 -36.50
N ASN A 748 -25.65 -58.09 -36.44
CA ASN A 748 -24.44 -58.18 -35.64
C ASN A 748 -24.32 -57.08 -34.59
N THR A 749 -23.39 -57.24 -33.64
CA THR A 749 -22.98 -56.17 -32.72
C THR A 749 -22.42 -55.00 -33.49
N PHE A 750 -22.84 -53.79 -33.12
CA PHE A 750 -22.38 -52.56 -33.74
C PHE A 750 -21.92 -51.55 -32.71
N ASN A 751 -21.01 -50.66 -33.16
CA ASN A 751 -20.61 -49.47 -32.45
C ASN A 751 -20.53 -48.32 -33.49
N ASP A 752 -21.50 -47.47 -33.51
CA ASP A 752 -21.62 -46.35 -34.45
C ASP A 752 -21.76 -45.02 -33.71
N THR A 753 -21.54 -43.93 -34.37
CA THR A 753 -21.55 -42.60 -33.73
C THR A 753 -22.46 -41.63 -34.46
N LEU A 754 -23.21 -40.85 -33.68
CA LEU A 754 -23.98 -39.70 -34.14
C LEU A 754 -23.40 -38.42 -33.59
N THR A 755 -23.10 -37.47 -34.46
CA THR A 755 -22.55 -36.19 -34.13
C THR A 755 -23.63 -35.12 -34.11
N TYR A 756 -23.60 -34.24 -33.11
CA TYR A 756 -24.56 -33.15 -32.99
C TYR A 756 -23.90 -31.88 -32.42
N TYR A 757 -24.54 -30.75 -32.68
CA TYR A 757 -24.25 -29.46 -32.08
C TYR A 757 -25.49 -28.93 -31.40
N VAL A 758 -25.31 -27.98 -30.46
CA VAL A 758 -26.43 -27.27 -29.86
C VAL A 758 -26.24 -25.76 -29.97
N TYR A 759 -27.36 -25.05 -30.06
CA TYR A 759 -27.43 -23.59 -30.02
C TYR A 759 -27.98 -23.15 -28.67
N ASP A 760 -27.33 -22.14 -28.06
CA ASP A 760 -27.83 -21.44 -26.89
C ASP A 760 -29.00 -20.50 -27.22
N ALA A 761 -29.59 -19.89 -26.21
CA ALA A 761 -30.70 -18.97 -26.36
C ALA A 761 -30.36 -17.71 -27.19
N ASP A 762 -29.09 -17.30 -27.25
CA ASP A 762 -28.60 -16.16 -28.03
C ASP A 762 -28.24 -16.54 -29.48
N GLY A 763 -28.40 -17.81 -29.85
CA GLY A 763 -28.18 -18.34 -31.22
C GLY A 763 -26.72 -18.67 -31.53
N THR A 764 -25.86 -18.83 -30.49
CA THR A 764 -24.49 -19.28 -30.70
C THR A 764 -24.39 -20.80 -30.68
N ILE A 765 -23.67 -21.36 -31.64
CA ILE A 765 -23.45 -22.80 -31.75
C ILE A 765 -22.32 -23.28 -30.86
N SER A 766 -22.41 -24.49 -30.32
CA SER A 766 -21.34 -25.12 -29.56
C SER A 766 -20.04 -25.19 -30.36
N ALA A 767 -18.91 -24.85 -29.74
CA ALA A 767 -17.59 -24.78 -30.37
C ALA A 767 -17.09 -26.16 -30.88
N LYS A 768 -17.58 -27.23 -30.29
CA LYS A 768 -17.27 -28.61 -30.65
C LYS A 768 -18.54 -29.43 -30.78
N ALA A 769 -18.51 -30.40 -31.66
CA ALA A 769 -19.57 -31.38 -31.76
C ALA A 769 -19.57 -32.32 -30.54
N GLY A 770 -20.72 -32.65 -30.05
CA GLY A 770 -20.93 -33.79 -29.17
C GLY A 770 -21.05 -35.08 -29.96
N THR A 771 -20.57 -36.16 -29.39
CA THR A 771 -20.60 -37.49 -30.03
C THR A 771 -21.42 -38.46 -29.18
N ILE A 772 -22.44 -39.04 -29.78
CA ILE A 772 -23.24 -40.09 -29.14
C ILE A 772 -22.79 -41.43 -29.68
N ASN A 773 -22.20 -42.27 -28.83
CA ASN A 773 -21.87 -43.65 -29.18
C ASN A 773 -23.15 -44.50 -29.11
N LEU A 774 -23.49 -45.12 -30.21
CA LEU A 774 -24.65 -46.01 -30.39
C LEU A 774 -24.13 -47.43 -30.43
N VAL A 775 -24.25 -48.17 -29.31
CA VAL A 775 -23.66 -49.48 -29.17
C VAL A 775 -24.71 -50.57 -28.97
N SER A 776 -24.53 -51.75 -29.60
CA SER A 776 -25.37 -52.90 -29.31
C SER A 776 -24.82 -53.69 -28.12
N THR A 777 -25.66 -54.04 -27.17
CA THR A 777 -25.34 -55.00 -26.14
C THR A 777 -25.64 -56.40 -26.67
N ALA A 778 -24.61 -57.24 -26.83
CA ALA A 778 -24.78 -58.62 -27.08
C ALA A 778 -25.53 -59.26 -25.90
N THR A 779 -26.59 -60.01 -26.16
CA THR A 779 -27.24 -60.85 -25.16
C THR A 779 -26.37 -62.07 -24.85
N THR A 780 -25.37 -61.89 -24.00
CA THR A 780 -24.74 -62.94 -23.24
C THR A 780 -24.92 -62.64 -21.76
N THR A 781 -25.62 -63.56 -21.14
CA THR A 781 -25.71 -63.64 -19.69
C THR A 781 -24.33 -63.60 -19.05
N ASP A 782 -24.26 -62.82 -17.98
CA ASP A 782 -23.21 -62.69 -16.96
C ASP A 782 -21.97 -61.85 -17.34
N ASP A 783 -21.81 -60.68 -16.76
CA ASP A 783 -20.98 -60.37 -15.63
C ASP A 783 -20.85 -58.86 -15.40
N SER A 784 -21.14 -58.52 -14.20
CA SER A 784 -20.87 -57.20 -13.59
C SER A 784 -19.37 -56.83 -13.65
N ARG A 785 -19.03 -55.76 -14.33
CA ARG A 785 -17.85 -54.91 -13.94
C ARG A 785 -18.06 -53.47 -14.42
N SER A 786 -18.06 -52.59 -13.46
CA SER A 786 -17.99 -51.14 -13.55
C SER A 786 -16.70 -50.71 -14.26
N GLY A 787 -16.83 -50.00 -15.35
CA GLY A 787 -15.71 -49.31 -16.00
C GLY A 787 -16.01 -47.83 -16.09
N GLY A 788 -15.30 -47.06 -15.30
CA GLY A 788 -15.40 -45.58 -15.30
C GLY A 788 -14.90 -44.98 -16.61
N GLY A 789 -15.68 -44.12 -17.19
CA GLY A 789 -15.31 -43.40 -18.41
C GLY A 789 -14.31 -42.29 -18.13
N GLY A 790 -13.15 -42.41 -18.74
CA GLY A 790 -12.11 -41.41 -18.72
C GLY A 790 -12.53 -40.16 -19.51
N ILE A 791 -12.61 -39.04 -18.85
CA ILE A 791 -12.79 -37.74 -19.48
C ILE A 791 -11.42 -37.24 -19.96
N GLY A 792 -11.36 -36.90 -21.22
CA GLY A 792 -10.13 -36.65 -21.94
C GLY A 792 -9.26 -35.51 -21.39
N ILE A 793 -8.00 -35.84 -21.26
CA ILE A 793 -6.87 -34.99 -20.85
C ILE A 793 -6.69 -33.71 -21.71
N LEU A 794 -7.36 -33.62 -22.85
CA LEU A 794 -7.20 -32.54 -23.84
C LEU A 794 -7.85 -31.21 -23.42
N SER A 795 -8.88 -31.20 -22.56
CA SER A 795 -9.50 -29.96 -22.09
C SER A 795 -8.66 -29.27 -21.01
N ILE A 796 -7.87 -30.03 -20.26
CA ILE A 796 -6.95 -29.47 -19.25
C ILE A 796 -5.72 -28.86 -19.92
N ALA A 797 -5.24 -29.45 -21.01
CA ALA A 797 -4.11 -28.95 -21.78
C ALA A 797 -4.41 -27.59 -22.43
N SER A 798 -5.65 -27.29 -22.81
CA SER A 798 -6.03 -26.01 -23.40
C SER A 798 -6.11 -24.88 -22.38
N LEU A 799 -6.55 -25.17 -21.15
CA LEU A 799 -6.57 -24.17 -20.06
C LEU A 799 -5.17 -23.88 -19.52
N LEU A 800 -4.35 -24.94 -19.37
CA LEU A 800 -2.94 -24.81 -19.00
C LEU A 800 -2.11 -24.14 -20.11
N GLY A 801 -2.46 -24.38 -21.38
CA GLY A 801 -1.88 -23.71 -22.54
C GLY A 801 -2.16 -22.21 -22.56
N LEU A 802 -3.35 -21.79 -22.16
CA LEU A 802 -3.72 -20.38 -22.03
C LEU A 802 -2.98 -19.69 -20.86
N ILE A 803 -2.81 -20.38 -19.74
CA ILE A 803 -2.05 -19.87 -18.58
C ILE A 803 -0.55 -19.82 -18.91
N ALA A 804 0.00 -20.84 -19.59
CA ALA A 804 1.38 -20.86 -20.04
C ALA A 804 1.66 -19.86 -21.17
N TYR A 805 0.71 -19.67 -22.08
CA TYR A 805 0.80 -18.67 -23.14
C TYR A 805 0.81 -17.25 -22.56
N ARG A 806 0.00 -16.97 -21.56
CA ARG A 806 -0.04 -15.69 -20.86
C ARG A 806 1.24 -15.40 -20.04
N ARG A 807 1.90 -16.45 -19.49
CA ARG A 807 3.21 -16.33 -18.83
C ARG A 807 4.36 -16.07 -19.80
N ARG A 808 4.25 -16.55 -21.06
CA ARG A 808 5.31 -16.42 -22.07
C ARG A 808 5.30 -15.03 -22.74
N TYR A 809 4.17 -14.33 -22.73
CA TYR A 809 4.06 -12.96 -23.22
C TYR A 809 4.26 -11.89 -22.13
N ARG A 810 4.56 -12.31 -20.90
CA ARG A 810 4.89 -11.41 -19.79
C ARG A 810 6.36 -11.50 -19.32
N LYS A 811 7.24 -11.96 -20.19
CA LYS A 811 8.69 -11.84 -20.01
C LYS A 811 9.28 -10.75 -20.86
#